data_cc0ce2c152cd3e222e7bfd44633961e6
#
_entry.id   cc0ce2c152cd3e222e7bfd44633961e6
#
_cell.length_a   1.000
_cell.length_b   1.000
_cell.length_c   1.000
_cell.angle_alpha   90.00
_cell.angle_beta   90.00
_cell.angle_gamma   90.00
#
_symmetry.space_group_name_H-M   'P 1'
#
loop_
_entity.id
_entity.type
_entity.pdbx_description
1 polymer ?
#
loop_
_entity_poly.entity_id
_entity_poly.type
_entity_poly.pdbx_seq_one_letter_code
_entity_poly.pdbx_strand_id
1 'polypeptide(L)'
;VFYKPRNLRISIIYYECLNILYEYVGLSCFKYRIADFGEYGWEEEIKYQKCKNKDEVKNYYVRMGCHIALSYILDIQDFHYENLISHGEYPVFIDIEVLCGHIKKNYIPLTANEKAKLFVENSVLGSGILPRGNKEMDIFCALSGKGGIKTGRKRLILINSKTSDMKFVYKDAKTKKGYNSPQINHKEYRYNGFVDEICLGFRKSYEYIWKNNKIFEGRFQNFSSRMLYNHTQNYSKLIQLSYHPMFMTDGGERQLILSKNFFFHIRINPKNGKDLFESELYAMLKGDIPYFSFLSNKKELYMDNHQMIKEYFTITPEQYIKMRIKSLSSQDLYIQQYLLNNAIKGSTVHLENRMDYMHDTNFSVIKICKQIADYLMKIGIKNSLKTDINWIISLTGTIHISDMFLYEGIAGMIVFFAALNQVAPTRAYLEVQNILLNKLLEYTMNNSSSKAYSGAFCGEASIIYTYLVLYKISNEEKYIKYAKIHENKLFASLEIDRMGDLLYGNAGAVIIYLNMYELTMDKKYILRAEIAANYILKNLKEKYSIFNNIEGNKISRLDRGIAHGGSGYSICFTRLFGKTKKRKYLNIALELLKYDIKRNKKENQRSRKIYWCHGAAGIVLAQQEILKYIEDGSYQHIFEDYQTKISMIENNFNIELDSLCLCHGILGNIMIIEQLTGKIPCVPWTSTLSKLNYFIKKNLWTNLENGNPGFMMGLAGIGYAVLYLDENTKKF
;
A
#
# COMPACT_ATOMS: atom_id res chain seq x y z
N VAL A 1 6.70 33.56 -22.47
CA VAL A 1 5.61 32.97 -23.25
C VAL A 1 6.15 31.73 -23.95
N PHE A 2 5.41 30.63 -23.90
CA PHE A 2 5.78 29.35 -24.52
C PHE A 2 4.87 29.04 -25.69
N TYR A 3 5.46 28.70 -26.82
CA TYR A 3 4.76 28.12 -27.95
C TYR A 3 4.49 26.62 -27.72
N LYS A 4 3.27 26.17 -27.94
CA LYS A 4 2.84 24.78 -27.85
C LYS A 4 2.30 24.33 -29.21
N PRO A 5 2.93 23.36 -29.90
CA PRO A 5 2.45 22.84 -31.19
C PRO A 5 1.29 21.86 -31.00
N ARG A 6 0.26 22.27 -30.26
CA ARG A 6 -0.94 21.48 -29.96
C ARG A 6 -2.10 22.38 -29.55
N ASN A 7 -3.31 21.81 -29.59
CA ASN A 7 -4.50 22.45 -29.06
C ASN A 7 -4.40 22.67 -27.54
N LEU A 8 -4.76 23.88 -27.08
CA LEU A 8 -4.73 24.29 -25.67
C LEU A 8 -6.13 24.47 -25.05
N ARG A 9 -7.18 24.17 -25.78
CA ARG A 9 -8.57 24.32 -25.32
C ARG A 9 -8.81 23.65 -23.96
N ILE A 10 -8.20 22.49 -23.75
CA ILE A 10 -8.36 21.76 -22.49
C ILE A 10 -7.72 22.50 -21.30
N SER A 11 -6.57 23.15 -21.47
CA SER A 11 -5.94 23.96 -20.42
C SER A 11 -6.84 25.14 -20.05
N ILE A 12 -7.48 25.78 -21.03
CA ILE A 12 -8.45 26.87 -20.80
C ILE A 12 -9.64 26.35 -19.98
N ILE A 13 -10.31 25.28 -20.45
CA ILE A 13 -11.47 24.71 -19.75
C ILE A 13 -11.11 24.28 -18.33
N TYR A 14 -9.94 23.68 -18.14
CA TYR A 14 -9.46 23.24 -16.83
C TYR A 14 -9.37 24.41 -15.83
N TYR A 15 -8.74 25.52 -16.23
CA TYR A 15 -8.59 26.69 -15.37
C TYR A 15 -9.90 27.49 -15.19
N GLU A 16 -10.79 27.49 -16.18
CA GLU A 16 -12.16 28.00 -16.00
C GLU A 16 -12.91 27.23 -14.92
N CYS A 17 -12.91 25.89 -15.01
CA CYS A 17 -13.54 25.04 -13.99
C CYS A 17 -12.87 25.20 -12.60
N LEU A 18 -11.55 25.29 -12.57
CA LEU A 18 -10.80 25.43 -11.33
C LEU A 18 -11.12 26.76 -10.63
N ASN A 19 -11.27 27.86 -11.39
CA ASN A 19 -11.62 29.16 -10.84
C ASN A 19 -13.02 29.18 -10.22
N ILE A 20 -13.99 28.47 -10.81
CA ILE A 20 -15.31 28.25 -10.19
C ILE A 20 -15.17 27.55 -8.83
N LEU A 21 -14.29 26.55 -8.76
CA LEU A 21 -14.05 25.84 -7.52
C LEU A 21 -13.33 26.72 -6.47
N TYR A 22 -12.40 27.56 -6.90
CA TYR A 22 -11.72 28.51 -6.01
C TYR A 22 -12.70 29.51 -5.41
N GLU A 23 -13.57 30.12 -6.21
CA GLU A 23 -14.63 31.00 -5.73
C GLU A 23 -15.55 30.30 -4.71
N TYR A 24 -15.95 29.06 -5.01
CA TYR A 24 -16.83 28.30 -4.10
C TYR A 24 -16.16 27.99 -2.75
N VAL A 25 -14.85 27.77 -2.71
CA VAL A 25 -14.14 27.57 -1.44
C VAL A 25 -13.76 28.89 -0.76
N GLY A 26 -14.10 30.05 -1.33
CA GLY A 26 -13.85 31.38 -0.80
C GLY A 26 -12.46 31.92 -1.11
N LEU A 27 -11.82 31.47 -2.19
CA LEU A 27 -10.49 31.88 -2.61
C LEU A 27 -10.52 32.65 -3.95
N SER A 28 -9.53 33.53 -4.16
CA SER A 28 -9.39 34.29 -5.40
C SER A 28 -9.05 33.41 -6.60
N CYS A 29 -9.56 33.81 -7.78
CA CYS A 29 -9.27 33.18 -9.06
C CYS A 29 -7.81 33.39 -9.49
N PHE A 30 -7.31 32.47 -10.27
CA PHE A 30 -6.01 32.54 -10.91
C PHE A 30 -6.19 32.91 -12.39
N LYS A 31 -5.58 34.01 -12.84
CA LYS A 31 -5.60 34.45 -14.23
C LYS A 31 -4.41 33.86 -14.99
N TYR A 32 -4.61 32.73 -15.64
CA TYR A 32 -3.61 32.13 -16.51
C TYR A 32 -3.90 32.50 -17.97
N ARG A 33 -2.94 33.17 -18.62
CA ARG A 33 -3.11 33.64 -20.01
C ARG A 33 -2.73 32.51 -20.97
N ILE A 34 -3.74 32.00 -21.68
CA ILE A 34 -3.60 30.95 -22.68
C ILE A 34 -4.32 31.40 -23.93
N ALA A 35 -3.66 31.34 -25.09
CA ALA A 35 -4.24 31.59 -26.39
C ALA A 35 -4.23 30.32 -27.21
N ASP A 36 -5.40 29.82 -27.59
CA ASP A 36 -5.59 28.60 -28.39
C ASP A 36 -5.97 28.98 -29.83
N PHE A 37 -5.24 28.43 -30.80
CA PHE A 37 -5.46 28.64 -32.23
C PHE A 37 -5.82 27.32 -32.97
N GLY A 38 -6.28 26.31 -32.21
CA GLY A 38 -6.68 25.02 -32.71
C GLY A 38 -5.55 24.01 -32.83
N GLU A 39 -4.64 24.16 -33.78
CA GLU A 39 -3.49 23.26 -33.95
C GLU A 39 -2.27 23.66 -33.13
N TYR A 40 -2.19 24.89 -32.65
CA TYR A 40 -1.14 25.42 -31.82
C TYR A 40 -1.67 26.45 -30.84
N GLY A 41 -0.86 26.83 -29.89
CA GLY A 41 -1.21 27.89 -28.95
C GLY A 41 -0.02 28.46 -28.20
N TRP A 42 -0.32 29.42 -27.35
CA TRP A 42 0.66 30.13 -26.53
C TRP A 42 0.23 30.13 -25.07
N GLU A 43 1.15 29.84 -24.17
CA GLU A 43 0.95 29.92 -22.72
C GLU A 43 1.90 30.95 -22.12
N GLU A 44 1.44 31.71 -21.12
CA GLU A 44 2.34 32.58 -20.38
C GLU A 44 3.32 31.76 -19.54
N GLU A 45 4.50 32.30 -19.29
CA GLU A 45 5.49 31.70 -18.41
C GLU A 45 5.08 31.90 -16.95
N ILE A 46 4.84 30.80 -16.26
CA ILE A 46 4.59 30.82 -14.83
C ILE A 46 5.92 30.79 -14.08
N LYS A 47 6.20 31.85 -13.33
CA LYS A 47 7.41 31.95 -12.51
C LYS A 47 7.14 31.53 -11.08
N TYR A 48 8.08 30.78 -10.51
CA TYR A 48 8.04 30.47 -9.09
C TYR A 48 7.98 31.75 -8.26
N GLN A 49 7.07 31.82 -7.29
CA GLN A 49 6.96 32.92 -6.32
C GLN A 49 6.81 32.35 -4.92
N LYS A 50 7.42 33.03 -3.93
CA LYS A 50 7.27 32.66 -2.52
C LYS A 50 5.93 33.17 -1.98
N CYS A 51 5.39 32.45 -1.00
CA CYS A 51 4.27 32.93 -0.19
C CYS A 51 4.73 34.04 0.77
N LYS A 52 3.85 34.98 1.04
CA LYS A 52 4.11 36.11 1.96
C LYS A 52 3.97 35.67 3.42
N ASN A 53 3.01 34.81 3.72
CA ASN A 53 2.66 34.39 5.07
C ASN A 53 2.11 32.94 5.09
N LYS A 54 1.78 32.45 6.29
CA LYS A 54 1.22 31.08 6.48
C LYS A 54 -0.18 30.92 5.90
N ASP A 55 -0.98 31.99 5.81
CA ASP A 55 -2.33 31.89 5.28
C ASP A 55 -2.28 31.67 3.76
N GLU A 56 -1.34 32.31 3.05
CA GLU A 56 -1.09 32.00 1.64
C GLU A 56 -0.64 30.53 1.44
N VAL A 57 0.12 29.95 2.37
CA VAL A 57 0.48 28.53 2.33
C VAL A 57 -0.74 27.64 2.54
N LYS A 58 -1.63 27.97 3.49
CA LYS A 58 -2.89 27.25 3.67
C LYS A 58 -3.77 27.33 2.42
N ASN A 59 -3.92 28.53 1.87
CA ASN A 59 -4.66 28.75 0.62
C ASN A 59 -4.09 27.94 -0.54
N TYR A 60 -2.75 27.83 -0.64
CA TYR A 60 -2.09 26.96 -1.62
C TYR A 60 -2.57 25.52 -1.49
N TYR A 61 -2.64 24.99 -0.26
CA TYR A 61 -3.04 23.60 -0.05
C TYR A 61 -4.56 23.36 -0.16
N VAL A 62 -5.41 24.35 0.15
CA VAL A 62 -6.84 24.28 -0.18
C VAL A 62 -7.03 24.22 -1.71
N ARG A 63 -6.31 25.08 -2.48
CA ARG A 63 -6.34 25.03 -3.96
C ARG A 63 -5.82 23.71 -4.50
N MET A 64 -4.80 23.13 -3.89
CA MET A 64 -4.31 21.81 -4.27
C MET A 64 -5.40 20.74 -4.11
N GLY A 65 -6.23 20.81 -3.06
CA GLY A 65 -7.41 19.96 -2.91
C GLY A 65 -8.40 20.10 -4.07
N CYS A 66 -8.62 21.34 -4.57
CA CYS A 66 -9.45 21.59 -5.76
C CYS A 66 -8.85 20.92 -7.02
N HIS A 67 -7.53 21.01 -7.22
CA HIS A 67 -6.85 20.34 -8.32
C HIS A 67 -7.02 18.82 -8.24
N ILE A 68 -6.88 18.21 -7.05
CA ILE A 68 -7.05 16.76 -6.87
C ILE A 68 -8.48 16.34 -7.25
N ALA A 69 -9.51 17.09 -6.82
CA ALA A 69 -10.90 16.78 -7.15
C ALA A 69 -11.15 16.85 -8.67
N LEU A 70 -10.71 17.92 -9.32
CA LEU A 70 -10.91 18.09 -10.76
C LEU A 70 -10.12 17.06 -11.57
N SER A 71 -8.88 16.79 -11.18
CA SER A 71 -8.04 15.77 -11.83
C SER A 71 -8.62 14.37 -11.70
N TYR A 72 -9.20 14.02 -10.55
CA TYR A 72 -9.90 12.76 -10.34
C TYR A 72 -11.09 12.61 -11.30
N ILE A 73 -11.93 13.65 -11.40
CA ILE A 73 -13.15 13.61 -12.22
C ILE A 73 -12.83 13.53 -13.71
N LEU A 74 -11.81 14.24 -14.15
CA LEU A 74 -11.37 14.27 -15.56
C LEU A 74 -10.45 13.09 -15.92
N ASP A 75 -10.09 12.26 -14.96
CA ASP A 75 -9.15 11.17 -15.14
C ASP A 75 -7.84 11.62 -15.79
N ILE A 76 -7.28 12.71 -15.24
CA ILE A 76 -6.00 13.29 -15.69
C ILE A 76 -4.85 12.41 -15.25
N GLN A 77 -3.87 12.26 -16.12
CA GLN A 77 -2.61 11.56 -15.83
C GLN A 77 -1.41 12.48 -16.06
N ASP A 78 -0.24 12.04 -15.60
CA ASP A 78 1.05 12.71 -15.81
C ASP A 78 1.24 14.03 -15.04
N PHE A 79 0.49 14.25 -13.96
CA PHE A 79 0.73 15.35 -13.05
C PHE A 79 1.89 15.04 -12.10
N HIS A 80 3.11 15.27 -12.55
CA HIS A 80 4.33 15.09 -11.76
C HIS A 80 4.91 16.43 -11.27
N TYR A 81 5.92 16.37 -10.39
CA TYR A 81 6.43 17.57 -9.70
C TYR A 81 7.09 18.60 -10.65
N GLU A 82 7.57 18.20 -11.83
CA GLU A 82 8.14 19.12 -12.82
C GLU A 82 7.03 19.96 -13.52
N ASN A 83 5.79 19.47 -13.54
CA ASN A 83 4.63 20.14 -14.12
C ASN A 83 3.89 21.05 -13.11
N LEU A 84 4.31 21.07 -11.84
CA LEU A 84 3.72 21.92 -10.80
C LEU A 84 4.66 23.07 -10.43
N ILE A 85 4.15 24.29 -10.52
CA ILE A 85 4.87 25.51 -10.11
C ILE A 85 4.11 26.21 -8.98
N SER A 86 4.78 26.44 -7.86
CA SER A 86 4.27 27.24 -6.76
C SER A 86 4.43 28.74 -7.10
N HIS A 87 3.32 29.41 -7.38
CA HIS A 87 3.25 30.85 -7.68
C HIS A 87 2.53 31.59 -6.55
N GLY A 88 3.26 31.84 -5.45
CA GLY A 88 2.65 32.32 -4.22
C GLY A 88 1.64 31.31 -3.67
N GLU A 89 0.43 31.75 -3.41
CA GLU A 89 -0.67 30.92 -2.92
C GLU A 89 -1.34 30.04 -4.01
N TYR A 90 -0.84 30.09 -5.26
CA TYR A 90 -1.41 29.35 -6.39
C TYR A 90 -0.52 28.15 -6.77
N PRO A 91 -0.99 26.91 -6.61
CA PRO A 91 -0.42 25.74 -7.28
C PRO A 91 -0.81 25.77 -8.75
N VAL A 92 0.15 25.96 -9.64
CA VAL A 92 -0.13 26.05 -11.08
C VAL A 92 0.42 24.83 -11.78
N PHE A 93 -0.47 24.01 -12.34
CA PHE A 93 -0.09 22.95 -13.24
C PHE A 93 0.07 23.47 -14.66
N ILE A 94 1.24 23.27 -15.21
CA ILE A 94 1.57 23.51 -16.60
C ILE A 94 1.46 22.20 -17.38
N ASP A 95 1.28 22.28 -18.70
CA ASP A 95 1.31 21.10 -19.57
C ASP A 95 0.14 20.10 -19.36
N ILE A 96 -1.08 20.62 -19.26
CA ILE A 96 -2.30 19.81 -19.15
C ILE A 96 -2.62 19.23 -20.52
N GLU A 97 -2.29 17.94 -20.76
CA GLU A 97 -2.46 17.33 -22.08
C GLU A 97 -3.08 15.91 -22.06
N VAL A 98 -3.06 15.22 -20.89
CA VAL A 98 -3.50 13.81 -20.80
C VAL A 98 -4.75 13.69 -19.93
N LEU A 99 -5.92 13.70 -20.58
CA LEU A 99 -7.22 13.46 -19.97
C LEU A 99 -7.77 12.10 -20.37
N CYS A 100 -8.79 11.63 -19.65
CA CYS A 100 -9.47 10.37 -19.91
C CYS A 100 -8.48 9.18 -20.02
N GLY A 101 -7.48 9.16 -19.16
CA GLY A 101 -6.35 8.22 -19.25
C GLY A 101 -6.75 6.74 -19.24
N HIS A 102 -7.93 6.42 -18.68
CA HIS A 102 -8.43 5.04 -18.57
C HIS A 102 -9.60 4.74 -19.53
N ILE A 103 -9.96 5.66 -20.42
CA ILE A 103 -11.07 5.45 -21.40
C ILE A 103 -10.88 4.21 -22.31
N LYS A 104 -9.63 3.80 -22.53
CA LYS A 104 -9.29 2.62 -23.37
C LYS A 104 -9.60 1.28 -22.74
N LYS A 105 -9.75 1.21 -21.42
CA LYS A 105 -9.84 -0.07 -20.74
C LYS A 105 -11.22 -0.70 -20.96
N ASN A 106 -11.44 -1.24 -22.17
CA ASN A 106 -12.50 -2.20 -22.48
C ASN A 106 -12.31 -3.54 -21.71
N TYR A 107 -11.40 -3.56 -20.75
CA TYR A 107 -11.14 -4.71 -19.91
C TYR A 107 -12.21 -4.77 -18.82
N ILE A 108 -13.06 -5.78 -18.93
CA ILE A 108 -14.00 -6.10 -17.84
C ILE A 108 -13.25 -6.94 -16.82
N PRO A 109 -12.98 -6.41 -15.63
CA PRO A 109 -12.25 -7.17 -14.61
C PRO A 109 -13.10 -8.38 -14.17
N LEU A 110 -12.56 -9.57 -14.36
CA LEU A 110 -13.23 -10.83 -13.99
C LEU A 110 -13.12 -11.10 -12.49
N THR A 111 -12.00 -10.72 -11.88
CA THR A 111 -11.72 -10.92 -10.46
C THR A 111 -11.87 -9.62 -9.66
N ALA A 112 -12.13 -9.76 -8.35
CA ALA A 112 -12.14 -8.61 -7.44
C ALA A 112 -10.76 -7.95 -7.33
N ASN A 113 -9.67 -8.72 -7.48
CA ASN A 113 -8.30 -8.19 -7.47
C ASN A 113 -8.04 -7.27 -8.66
N GLU A 114 -8.43 -7.68 -9.86
CA GLU A 114 -8.32 -6.84 -11.06
C GLU A 114 -9.19 -5.59 -10.95
N LYS A 115 -10.42 -5.74 -10.43
CA LYS A 115 -11.32 -4.61 -10.20
C LYS A 115 -10.75 -3.62 -9.16
N ALA A 116 -10.12 -4.12 -8.10
CA ALA A 116 -9.47 -3.30 -7.10
C ALA A 116 -8.26 -2.54 -7.68
N LYS A 117 -7.45 -3.19 -8.54
CA LYS A 117 -6.35 -2.52 -9.26
C LYS A 117 -6.86 -1.38 -10.12
N LEU A 118 -7.86 -1.66 -10.94
CA LEU A 118 -8.47 -0.67 -11.80
C LEU A 118 -9.09 0.48 -10.98
N PHE A 119 -9.69 0.15 -9.84
CA PHE A 119 -10.25 1.15 -8.92
C PHE A 119 -9.17 2.08 -8.37
N VAL A 120 -8.02 1.56 -7.91
CA VAL A 120 -6.90 2.37 -7.42
C VAL A 120 -6.33 3.25 -8.52
N GLU A 121 -6.17 2.72 -9.73
CA GLU A 121 -5.69 3.47 -10.89
C GLU A 121 -6.65 4.61 -11.28
N ASN A 122 -7.96 4.39 -11.19
CA ASN A 122 -9.02 5.36 -11.50
C ASN A 122 -9.39 6.29 -10.33
N SER A 123 -8.73 6.17 -9.18
CA SER A 123 -8.97 6.97 -7.98
C SER A 123 -8.19 8.28 -7.98
N VAL A 124 -8.30 9.06 -6.90
CA VAL A 124 -7.47 10.26 -6.65
C VAL A 124 -5.97 10.00 -6.75
N LEU A 125 -5.54 8.73 -6.63
CA LEU A 125 -4.14 8.31 -6.77
C LEU A 125 -3.68 8.21 -8.23
N GLY A 126 -4.60 8.20 -9.19
CA GLY A 126 -4.31 7.97 -10.61
C GLY A 126 -3.55 9.10 -11.28
N SER A 127 -3.75 10.35 -10.84
CA SER A 127 -3.26 11.55 -11.52
C SER A 127 -1.75 11.77 -11.48
N GLY A 128 -1.04 11.19 -10.49
CA GLY A 128 0.37 11.48 -10.22
C GLY A 128 0.58 12.64 -9.24
N ILE A 129 -0.47 13.26 -8.71
CA ILE A 129 -0.37 14.32 -7.70
C ILE A 129 0.07 13.75 -6.35
N LEU A 130 -0.55 12.65 -5.93
CA LEU A 130 -0.41 12.06 -4.61
C LEU A 130 0.66 10.96 -4.54
N PRO A 131 1.43 10.87 -3.45
CA PRO A 131 2.31 9.73 -3.22
C PRO A 131 1.48 8.45 -2.96
N ARG A 132 2.06 7.28 -3.27
CA ARG A 132 1.44 5.97 -3.05
C ARG A 132 2.18 5.10 -2.04
N GLY A 133 3.18 5.66 -1.33
CA GLY A 133 4.05 4.96 -0.40
C GLY A 133 5.20 4.17 -1.06
N ASN A 134 5.32 4.25 -2.37
CA ASN A 134 6.46 3.71 -3.10
C ASN A 134 7.58 4.77 -3.18
N LYS A 135 8.58 4.66 -2.31
CA LYS A 135 9.67 5.64 -2.19
C LYS A 135 10.37 5.96 -3.53
N GLU A 136 10.43 5.01 -4.45
CA GLU A 136 11.07 5.20 -5.75
C GLU A 136 10.20 5.98 -6.74
N MET A 137 8.88 5.86 -6.63
CA MET A 137 7.92 6.54 -7.50
C MET A 137 7.46 7.87 -6.90
N ASP A 138 7.32 7.94 -5.58
CA ASP A 138 6.81 9.11 -4.88
C ASP A 138 7.70 10.34 -5.01
N ILE A 139 9.00 10.15 -5.32
CA ILE A 139 9.92 11.26 -5.63
C ILE A 139 9.56 12.01 -6.93
N PHE A 140 8.66 11.46 -7.74
CA PHE A 140 8.17 12.09 -8.98
C PHE A 140 6.77 12.69 -8.84
N CYS A 141 6.00 12.36 -7.80
CA CYS A 141 4.65 12.90 -7.60
C CYS A 141 4.65 14.40 -7.38
N ALA A 142 3.58 15.08 -7.79
CA ALA A 142 3.49 16.53 -7.70
C ALA A 142 3.70 17.06 -6.27
N LEU A 143 3.08 16.45 -5.26
CA LEU A 143 3.19 16.90 -3.87
C LEU A 143 4.47 16.45 -3.16
N SER A 144 4.93 15.23 -3.41
CA SER A 144 6.07 14.63 -2.69
C SER A 144 7.40 14.78 -3.41
N GLY A 145 7.39 15.13 -4.69
CA GLY A 145 8.57 15.26 -5.53
C GLY A 145 9.61 16.22 -4.96
N LYS A 146 10.86 15.80 -5.05
CA LYS A 146 12.01 16.61 -4.59
C LYS A 146 13.09 16.65 -5.66
N GLY A 147 13.60 17.85 -5.89
CA GLY A 147 14.77 18.02 -6.74
C GLY A 147 16.09 17.67 -6.03
N GLY A 148 17.09 17.24 -6.82
CA GLY A 148 18.44 16.98 -6.35
C GLY A 148 18.65 15.67 -5.60
N ILE A 149 17.61 14.83 -5.47
CA ILE A 149 17.70 13.54 -4.75
C ILE A 149 18.35 12.48 -5.65
N LYS A 150 19.28 11.71 -5.10
CA LYS A 150 19.74 10.47 -5.71
C LYS A 150 18.59 9.45 -5.65
N THR A 151 18.18 8.95 -6.81
CA THR A 151 17.04 8.02 -6.91
C THR A 151 17.36 6.59 -6.46
N GLY A 152 18.61 6.30 -6.09
CA GLY A 152 19.09 4.95 -5.83
C GLY A 152 19.24 4.07 -7.09
N ARG A 153 18.76 4.56 -8.24
CA ARG A 153 18.87 3.89 -9.55
C ARG A 153 20.05 4.43 -10.32
N LYS A 154 20.77 3.55 -10.99
CA LYS A 154 21.74 3.96 -12.00
C LYS A 154 20.98 4.23 -13.30
N ARG A 155 21.15 5.43 -13.84
CA ARG A 155 20.62 5.78 -15.16
C ARG A 155 21.68 5.45 -16.20
N LEU A 156 21.30 4.73 -17.23
CA LEU A 156 22.12 4.55 -18.41
C LEU A 156 22.10 5.88 -19.18
N ILE A 157 23.24 6.51 -19.32
CA ILE A 157 23.40 7.73 -20.11
C ILE A 157 24.36 7.51 -21.24
N LEU A 158 24.08 8.16 -22.35
CA LEU A 158 24.97 8.17 -23.52
C LEU A 158 25.99 9.27 -23.30
N ILE A 159 27.28 8.91 -23.42
CA ILE A 159 28.39 9.88 -23.45
C ILE A 159 29.03 9.85 -24.81
N ASN A 160 29.69 10.95 -25.17
CA ASN A 160 30.34 11.16 -26.46
C ASN A 160 29.38 10.89 -27.65
N SER A 161 28.11 11.34 -27.54
CA SER A 161 27.14 11.19 -28.61
C SER A 161 27.64 11.82 -29.92
N LYS A 162 27.32 11.19 -31.04
CA LYS A 162 27.75 11.60 -32.40
C LYS A 162 29.25 11.50 -32.66
N THR A 163 29.99 10.71 -31.89
CA THR A 163 31.38 10.39 -32.14
C THR A 163 31.61 8.90 -32.22
N SER A 164 32.75 8.46 -32.74
CA SER A 164 33.16 7.02 -32.78
C SER A 164 33.31 6.42 -31.37
N ASP A 165 33.55 7.26 -30.34
CA ASP A 165 33.71 6.85 -28.95
C ASP A 165 32.39 6.87 -28.16
N MET A 166 31.27 6.90 -28.84
CA MET A 166 29.94 6.86 -28.23
C MET A 166 29.75 5.60 -27.40
N LYS A 167 29.40 5.75 -26.13
CA LYS A 167 29.19 4.62 -25.23
C LYS A 167 28.14 4.91 -24.16
N PHE A 168 27.53 3.86 -23.69
CA PHE A 168 26.62 3.92 -22.54
C PHE A 168 27.37 3.73 -21.23
N VAL A 169 27.14 4.61 -20.27
CA VAL A 169 27.72 4.49 -18.92
C VAL A 169 26.58 4.60 -17.88
N TYR A 170 26.72 3.85 -16.79
CA TYR A 170 25.80 3.99 -15.67
C TYR A 170 26.22 5.16 -14.78
N LYS A 171 25.36 6.16 -14.64
CA LYS A 171 25.51 7.23 -13.63
C LYS A 171 24.36 7.22 -12.66
N ASP A 172 24.62 7.61 -11.40
CA ASP A 172 23.57 7.80 -10.40
C ASP A 172 22.54 8.83 -10.91
N ALA A 173 21.29 8.42 -10.98
CA ALA A 173 20.22 9.30 -11.39
C ALA A 173 19.86 10.25 -10.23
N LYS A 174 19.79 11.56 -10.54
CA LYS A 174 19.27 12.60 -9.64
C LYS A 174 18.02 13.21 -10.26
N THR A 175 17.07 13.57 -9.42
CA THR A 175 15.89 14.36 -9.83
C THR A 175 16.32 15.79 -10.18
N LYS A 176 15.65 16.41 -11.14
CA LYS A 176 15.84 17.84 -11.46
C LYS A 176 15.32 18.71 -10.31
N LYS A 177 15.75 19.97 -10.25
CA LYS A 177 15.21 20.94 -9.27
C LYS A 177 13.72 21.15 -9.54
N GLY A 178 12.88 20.97 -8.50
CA GLY A 178 11.43 21.24 -8.57
C GLY A 178 11.09 22.62 -8.01
N TYR A 179 9.95 23.15 -8.43
CA TYR A 179 9.35 24.40 -7.96
C TYR A 179 7.95 24.15 -7.40
N ASN A 180 7.68 22.95 -6.96
CA ASN A 180 6.35 22.40 -6.62
C ASN A 180 5.92 22.65 -5.16
N SER A 181 6.73 23.26 -4.33
CA SER A 181 6.42 23.47 -2.91
C SER A 181 6.42 24.94 -2.55
N PRO A 182 5.43 25.43 -1.77
CA PRO A 182 5.39 26.81 -1.30
C PRO A 182 6.50 27.08 -0.25
N GLN A 183 7.06 28.27 -0.26
CA GLN A 183 8.12 28.69 0.65
C GLN A 183 7.84 30.08 1.21
N ILE A 184 8.22 30.30 2.48
CA ILE A 184 8.32 31.60 3.13
C ILE A 184 9.76 31.73 3.60
N ASN A 185 10.45 32.84 3.22
CA ASN A 185 11.81 33.13 3.68
C ASN A 185 12.78 31.95 3.58
N HIS A 186 12.79 31.23 2.44
CA HIS A 186 13.61 30.04 2.18
C HIS A 186 13.22 28.77 2.96
N LYS A 187 12.23 28.83 3.85
CA LYS A 187 11.66 27.65 4.52
C LYS A 187 10.57 27.05 3.65
N GLU A 188 10.76 25.78 3.28
CA GLU A 188 9.77 25.01 2.54
C GLU A 188 8.67 24.49 3.48
N TYR A 189 7.42 24.60 3.07
CA TYR A 189 6.24 24.09 3.77
C TYR A 189 5.67 22.92 2.96
N ARG A 190 5.70 21.72 3.53
CA ARG A 190 5.32 20.51 2.83
C ARG A 190 3.90 20.08 3.13
N TYR A 191 3.31 19.36 2.18
CA TYR A 191 1.94 18.89 2.15
C TYR A 191 1.49 18.12 3.41
N ASN A 192 2.37 17.37 4.05
CA ASN A 192 2.05 16.58 5.25
C ASN A 192 1.69 17.43 6.49
N GLY A 193 2.04 18.70 6.49
CA GLY A 193 1.62 19.66 7.52
C GLY A 193 0.31 20.39 7.21
N PHE A 194 -0.38 20.08 6.09
CA PHE A 194 -1.56 20.79 5.59
C PHE A 194 -2.63 19.81 5.06
N VAL A 195 -2.76 18.69 5.75
CA VAL A 195 -3.69 17.62 5.35
C VAL A 195 -5.14 18.10 5.37
N ASP A 196 -5.52 18.86 6.41
CA ASP A 196 -6.88 19.34 6.58
C ASP A 196 -7.26 20.35 5.50
N GLU A 197 -6.33 21.22 5.09
CA GLU A 197 -6.53 22.17 4.00
C GLU A 197 -6.74 21.44 2.67
N ILE A 198 -5.92 20.44 2.36
CA ILE A 198 -6.06 19.64 1.14
C ILE A 198 -7.41 18.90 1.14
N CYS A 199 -7.76 18.26 2.26
CA CYS A 199 -9.01 17.52 2.39
C CYS A 199 -10.24 18.44 2.32
N LEU A 200 -10.15 19.65 2.87
CA LEU A 200 -11.20 20.65 2.79
C LEU A 200 -11.45 21.06 1.33
N GLY A 201 -10.38 21.42 0.61
CA GLY A 201 -10.45 21.82 -0.81
C GLY A 201 -11.01 20.70 -1.67
N PHE A 202 -10.52 19.46 -1.47
CA PHE A 202 -11.01 18.27 -2.18
C PHE A 202 -12.51 18.03 -1.94
N ARG A 203 -12.93 17.96 -0.67
CA ARG A 203 -14.30 17.66 -0.30
C ARG A 203 -15.28 18.70 -0.85
N LYS A 204 -15.01 20.00 -0.61
CA LYS A 204 -15.88 21.08 -1.08
C LYS A 204 -16.00 21.07 -2.61
N SER A 205 -14.89 20.89 -3.32
CA SER A 205 -14.89 20.85 -4.79
C SER A 205 -15.65 19.63 -5.33
N TYR A 206 -15.42 18.45 -4.75
CA TYR A 206 -16.15 17.24 -5.13
C TYR A 206 -17.65 17.40 -4.94
N GLU A 207 -18.09 17.88 -3.75
CA GLU A 207 -19.49 18.11 -3.43
C GLU A 207 -20.14 19.14 -4.35
N TYR A 208 -19.40 20.20 -4.70
CA TYR A 208 -19.88 21.23 -5.60
C TYR A 208 -20.11 20.69 -7.03
N ILE A 209 -19.14 19.95 -7.57
CA ILE A 209 -19.27 19.32 -8.89
C ILE A 209 -20.41 18.31 -8.88
N TRP A 210 -20.54 17.49 -7.85
CA TRP A 210 -21.62 16.52 -7.71
C TRP A 210 -23.00 17.17 -7.73
N LYS A 211 -23.18 18.25 -6.96
CA LYS A 211 -24.45 18.99 -6.88
C LYS A 211 -24.76 19.80 -8.15
N ASN A 212 -23.72 20.24 -8.85
CA ASN A 212 -23.83 21.08 -10.05
C ASN A 212 -23.39 20.34 -11.32
N ASN A 213 -23.64 19.05 -11.40
CA ASN A 213 -23.15 18.15 -12.44
C ASN A 213 -23.42 18.66 -13.87
N LYS A 214 -24.61 19.22 -14.15
CA LYS A 214 -25.00 19.75 -15.47
C LYS A 214 -24.08 20.88 -15.96
N ILE A 215 -23.61 21.74 -15.04
CA ILE A 215 -22.69 22.84 -15.37
C ILE A 215 -21.36 22.28 -15.87
N PHE A 216 -20.84 21.27 -15.17
CA PHE A 216 -19.57 20.64 -15.52
C PHE A 216 -19.68 19.74 -16.74
N GLU A 217 -20.76 18.95 -16.89
CA GLU A 217 -21.00 18.13 -18.08
C GLU A 217 -20.98 18.95 -19.39
N GLY A 218 -21.49 20.18 -19.37
CA GLY A 218 -21.54 21.06 -20.54
C GLY A 218 -20.21 21.73 -20.92
N ARG A 219 -19.23 21.80 -20.01
CA ARG A 219 -17.97 22.52 -20.28
C ARG A 219 -16.93 21.69 -21.02
N PHE A 220 -16.90 20.37 -20.82
CA PHE A 220 -15.90 19.49 -21.43
C PHE A 220 -16.29 19.04 -22.84
N GLN A 221 -16.33 19.99 -23.77
CA GLN A 221 -16.64 19.79 -25.17
C GLN A 221 -15.56 20.41 -26.08
N ASN A 222 -15.44 19.87 -27.29
CA ASN A 222 -14.57 20.42 -28.34
C ASN A 222 -13.10 20.60 -27.91
N PHE A 223 -12.54 19.62 -27.20
CA PHE A 223 -11.12 19.59 -26.86
C PHE A 223 -10.39 18.43 -27.55
N SER A 224 -9.08 18.55 -27.67
CA SER A 224 -8.18 17.48 -28.04
C SER A 224 -7.34 17.08 -26.82
N SER A 225 -7.03 15.80 -26.69
CA SER A 225 -6.15 15.30 -25.63
C SER A 225 -5.18 14.27 -26.17
N ARG A 226 -4.00 14.21 -25.55
CA ARG A 226 -2.98 13.21 -25.84
C ARG A 226 -3.31 11.89 -25.17
N MET A 227 -2.89 10.80 -25.82
CA MET A 227 -2.94 9.48 -25.26
C MET A 227 -1.52 8.92 -25.08
N LEU A 228 -1.19 8.49 -23.84
CA LEU A 228 0.09 7.91 -23.53
C LEU A 228 0.00 6.37 -23.47
N TYR A 229 0.85 5.68 -24.25
CA TYR A 229 1.04 4.23 -24.18
C TYR A 229 2.23 3.85 -23.32
N ASN A 230 3.26 4.68 -23.36
CA ASN A 230 4.48 4.50 -22.60
C ASN A 230 5.02 5.87 -22.17
N HIS A 231 5.85 5.89 -21.13
CA HIS A 231 6.50 7.13 -20.68
C HIS A 231 7.41 7.70 -21.78
N THR A 232 7.32 8.99 -22.03
CA THR A 232 8.11 9.71 -23.04
C THR A 232 9.62 9.49 -22.88
N GLN A 233 10.08 9.34 -21.63
CA GLN A 233 11.48 9.00 -21.34
C GLN A 233 11.92 7.63 -21.87
N ASN A 234 11.01 6.66 -21.99
CA ASN A 234 11.35 5.35 -22.53
C ASN A 234 11.55 5.41 -24.05
N TYR A 235 10.68 6.16 -24.74
CA TYR A 235 10.88 6.42 -26.18
C TYR A 235 12.19 7.16 -26.42
N SER A 236 12.46 8.24 -25.66
CA SER A 236 13.74 8.98 -25.76
C SER A 236 14.95 8.09 -25.57
N LYS A 237 14.91 7.15 -24.59
CA LYS A 237 15.99 6.19 -24.38
C LYS A 237 16.18 5.22 -25.55
N LEU A 238 15.07 4.71 -26.11
CA LEU A 238 15.12 3.80 -27.26
C LEU A 238 15.71 4.52 -28.50
N ILE A 239 15.26 5.74 -28.74
CA ILE A 239 15.78 6.58 -29.85
C ILE A 239 17.28 6.84 -29.66
N GLN A 240 17.71 7.25 -28.44
CA GLN A 240 19.12 7.47 -28.15
C GLN A 240 19.94 6.17 -28.31
N LEU A 241 19.41 5.04 -27.84
CA LEU A 241 20.06 3.74 -27.97
C LEU A 241 20.21 3.37 -29.45
N SER A 242 19.21 3.64 -30.27
CA SER A 242 19.24 3.31 -31.71
C SER A 242 20.32 4.06 -32.49
N TYR A 243 20.89 5.14 -31.96
CA TYR A 243 22.01 5.88 -32.56
C TYR A 243 23.38 5.32 -32.15
N HIS A 244 23.45 4.26 -31.37
CA HIS A 244 24.73 3.61 -31.08
C HIS A 244 25.33 3.03 -32.39
N PRO A 245 26.64 3.17 -32.63
CA PRO A 245 27.30 2.70 -33.88
C PRO A 245 26.92 1.27 -34.25
N MET A 246 26.80 0.38 -33.28
CA MET A 246 26.41 -1.02 -33.50
C MET A 246 25.07 -1.17 -34.20
N PHE A 247 24.10 -0.30 -33.89
CA PHE A 247 22.73 -0.33 -34.48
C PHE A 247 22.62 0.56 -35.73
N MET A 248 23.63 1.36 -36.01
CA MET A 248 23.67 2.24 -37.18
C MET A 248 24.40 1.61 -38.37
N THR A 249 24.97 0.41 -38.20
CA THR A 249 25.64 -0.34 -39.28
C THR A 249 24.65 -0.84 -40.33
N ASP A 250 23.41 -1.14 -39.90
CA ASP A 250 22.32 -1.62 -40.75
C ASP A 250 20.98 -1.04 -40.29
N GLY A 251 20.14 -0.64 -41.24
CA GLY A 251 18.81 -0.13 -40.98
C GLY A 251 17.89 -1.16 -40.29
N GLY A 252 18.07 -2.45 -40.57
CA GLY A 252 17.36 -3.54 -39.93
C GLY A 252 17.68 -3.66 -38.43
N GLU A 253 18.94 -3.56 -38.05
CA GLU A 253 19.40 -3.58 -36.66
C GLU A 253 18.83 -2.40 -35.89
N ARG A 254 18.83 -1.20 -36.47
CA ARG A 254 18.19 -0.02 -35.87
C ARG A 254 16.69 -0.21 -35.70
N GLN A 255 15.98 -0.77 -36.68
CA GLN A 255 14.56 -1.06 -36.61
C GLN A 255 14.27 -2.12 -35.53
N LEU A 256 15.10 -3.15 -35.40
CA LEU A 256 14.93 -4.21 -34.41
C LEU A 256 14.98 -3.67 -32.97
N ILE A 257 15.96 -2.81 -32.66
CA ILE A 257 16.05 -2.25 -31.30
C ILE A 257 14.86 -1.32 -30.98
N LEU A 258 14.35 -0.58 -31.96
CA LEU A 258 13.15 0.27 -31.80
C LEU A 258 11.87 -0.56 -31.70
N SER A 259 11.86 -1.81 -32.18
CA SER A 259 10.69 -2.71 -32.16
C SER A 259 10.44 -3.37 -30.79
N LYS A 260 11.16 -3.00 -29.75
CA LYS A 260 11.04 -3.60 -28.39
C LYS A 260 9.60 -3.61 -27.83
N ASN A 261 8.77 -2.63 -28.21
CA ASN A 261 7.41 -2.50 -27.71
C ASN A 261 6.35 -3.31 -28.50
N PHE A 262 6.75 -4.05 -29.54
CA PHE A 262 5.82 -4.77 -30.41
C PHE A 262 4.87 -5.70 -29.65
N PHE A 263 5.39 -6.61 -28.85
CA PHE A 263 4.57 -7.56 -28.10
C PHE A 263 3.73 -6.90 -27.02
N PHE A 264 4.14 -5.75 -26.47
CA PHE A 264 3.34 -4.98 -25.54
C PHE A 264 2.05 -4.50 -26.20
N HIS A 265 2.10 -3.89 -27.39
CA HIS A 265 0.93 -3.41 -28.11
C HIS A 265 -0.02 -4.53 -28.52
N ILE A 266 0.49 -5.64 -29.05
CA ILE A 266 -0.33 -6.81 -29.38
C ILE A 266 -1.06 -7.37 -28.17
N ARG A 267 -0.39 -7.42 -27.02
CA ARG A 267 -0.99 -7.94 -25.80
C ARG A 267 -2.10 -7.04 -25.23
N ILE A 268 -1.91 -5.71 -25.25
CA ILE A 268 -2.87 -4.76 -24.66
C ILE A 268 -4.04 -4.43 -25.59
N ASN A 269 -3.84 -4.53 -26.89
CA ASN A 269 -4.85 -4.28 -27.90
C ASN A 269 -4.67 -5.23 -29.10
N PRO A 270 -5.13 -6.49 -29.01
CA PRO A 270 -4.94 -7.48 -30.08
C PRO A 270 -5.50 -7.03 -31.44
N LYS A 271 -6.56 -6.21 -31.44
CA LYS A 271 -7.21 -5.75 -32.68
C LYS A 271 -6.37 -4.71 -33.44
N ASN A 272 -5.83 -3.72 -32.73
CA ASN A 272 -5.16 -2.55 -33.32
C ASN A 272 -3.69 -2.44 -32.92
N GLY A 273 -3.14 -3.43 -32.24
CA GLY A 273 -1.78 -3.38 -31.68
C GLY A 273 -0.70 -3.26 -32.74
N LYS A 274 -0.92 -3.83 -33.92
CA LYS A 274 -0.02 -3.70 -35.06
C LYS A 274 0.06 -2.25 -35.56
N ASP A 275 -1.10 -1.61 -35.79
CA ASP A 275 -1.18 -0.24 -36.31
C ASP A 275 -0.54 0.76 -35.30
N LEU A 276 -0.80 0.56 -34.02
CA LEU A 276 -0.20 1.36 -32.94
C LEU A 276 1.32 1.24 -32.92
N PHE A 277 1.83 0.02 -33.05
CA PHE A 277 3.26 -0.25 -33.09
C PHE A 277 3.92 0.36 -34.32
N GLU A 278 3.31 0.19 -35.50
CA GLU A 278 3.83 0.76 -36.76
C GLU A 278 3.93 2.28 -36.70
N SER A 279 2.93 2.95 -36.07
CA SER A 279 2.98 4.39 -35.83
C SER A 279 4.10 4.80 -34.85
N GLU A 280 4.27 4.06 -33.74
CA GLU A 280 5.40 4.30 -32.83
C GLU A 280 6.76 4.14 -33.52
N LEU A 281 6.91 3.07 -34.28
CA LEU A 281 8.14 2.78 -35.00
C LEU A 281 8.44 3.88 -36.04
N TYR A 282 7.43 4.33 -36.76
CA TYR A 282 7.55 5.43 -37.72
C TYR A 282 8.08 6.71 -37.08
N ALA A 283 7.50 7.13 -35.95
CA ALA A 283 7.95 8.32 -35.24
C ALA A 283 9.39 8.15 -34.72
N MET A 284 9.69 7.02 -34.04
CA MET A 284 11.02 6.76 -33.49
C MET A 284 12.11 6.64 -34.57
N LEU A 285 11.81 6.12 -35.75
CA LEU A 285 12.76 6.08 -36.87
C LEU A 285 13.13 7.49 -37.36
N LYS A 286 12.22 8.46 -37.27
CA LYS A 286 12.47 9.88 -37.54
C LYS A 286 13.18 10.59 -36.37
N GLY A 287 13.33 9.95 -35.22
CA GLY A 287 13.92 10.53 -34.03
C GLY A 287 12.92 11.28 -33.14
N ASP A 288 11.64 11.14 -33.40
CA ASP A 288 10.57 11.79 -32.68
C ASP A 288 9.92 10.87 -31.63
N ILE A 289 9.38 11.48 -30.57
CA ILE A 289 8.60 10.76 -29.57
C ILE A 289 7.19 10.54 -30.11
N PRO A 290 6.69 9.29 -30.16
CA PRO A 290 5.35 8.99 -30.66
C PRO A 290 4.25 9.84 -30.03
N TYR A 291 3.35 10.35 -30.85
CA TYR A 291 2.23 11.18 -30.43
C TYR A 291 0.91 10.60 -30.90
N PHE A 292 0.07 10.23 -29.94
CA PHE A 292 -1.30 9.78 -30.18
C PHE A 292 -2.26 10.80 -29.60
N SER A 293 -3.33 11.11 -30.31
CA SER A 293 -4.33 12.08 -29.86
C SER A 293 -5.75 11.65 -30.21
N PHE A 294 -6.71 12.28 -29.55
CA PHE A 294 -8.13 12.10 -29.84
C PHE A 294 -8.90 13.41 -29.67
N LEU A 295 -10.05 13.48 -30.32
CA LEU A 295 -11.00 14.57 -30.15
C LEU A 295 -12.12 14.15 -29.19
N SER A 296 -12.59 15.10 -28.37
CA SER A 296 -13.56 14.84 -27.31
C SER A 296 -14.88 14.24 -27.78
N ASN A 297 -15.33 14.60 -28.97
CA ASN A 297 -16.61 14.21 -29.57
C ASN A 297 -16.52 13.01 -30.52
N LYS A 298 -15.33 12.41 -30.69
CA LYS A 298 -15.09 11.32 -31.62
C LYS A 298 -14.59 10.07 -30.92
N LYS A 299 -14.75 8.93 -31.61
CA LYS A 299 -14.27 7.62 -31.13
C LYS A 299 -12.97 7.21 -31.81
N GLU A 300 -12.38 8.06 -32.64
CA GLU A 300 -11.15 7.79 -33.36
C GLU A 300 -9.92 8.12 -32.52
N LEU A 301 -8.84 7.35 -32.76
CA LEU A 301 -7.49 7.66 -32.30
C LEU A 301 -6.64 8.10 -33.49
N TYR A 302 -6.04 9.29 -33.40
CA TYR A 302 -5.15 9.86 -34.40
C TYR A 302 -3.70 9.51 -34.09
N MET A 303 -2.90 9.23 -35.12
CA MET A 303 -1.50 8.76 -35.02
C MET A 303 -0.56 9.66 -35.81
N ASP A 304 0.75 9.63 -35.46
CA ASP A 304 1.80 10.45 -36.10
C ASP A 304 1.98 10.26 -37.61
N ASN A 305 1.64 9.08 -38.11
CA ASN A 305 1.73 8.75 -39.54
C ASN A 305 0.53 9.26 -40.34
N HIS A 306 -0.24 10.24 -39.83
CA HIS A 306 -1.47 10.76 -40.40
C HIS A 306 -2.59 9.74 -40.56
N GLN A 307 -2.44 8.57 -39.97
CA GLN A 307 -3.48 7.55 -39.92
C GLN A 307 -4.38 7.73 -38.72
N MET A 308 -5.55 7.11 -38.76
CA MET A 308 -6.45 7.05 -37.60
C MET A 308 -7.07 5.67 -37.50
N ILE A 309 -7.30 5.26 -36.25
CA ILE A 309 -8.04 4.04 -35.93
C ILE A 309 -9.49 4.45 -35.68
N LYS A 310 -10.40 4.08 -36.56
CA LYS A 310 -11.85 4.30 -36.39
C LYS A 310 -12.39 3.40 -35.30
N GLU A 311 -13.41 3.89 -34.57
CA GLU A 311 -14.09 3.16 -33.49
C GLU A 311 -13.08 2.57 -32.46
N TYR A 312 -12.03 3.34 -32.19
CA TYR A 312 -11.00 2.94 -31.20
C TYR A 312 -11.57 2.94 -29.78
N PHE A 313 -12.39 3.93 -29.45
CA PHE A 313 -13.12 4.02 -28.20
C PHE A 313 -14.53 3.47 -28.34
N THR A 314 -15.06 2.81 -27.29
CA THR A 314 -16.46 2.37 -27.25
C THR A 314 -17.43 3.52 -27.08
N ILE A 315 -17.01 4.55 -26.34
CA ILE A 315 -17.74 5.80 -26.08
C ILE A 315 -16.83 6.99 -26.37
N THR A 316 -17.40 8.15 -26.66
CA THR A 316 -16.60 9.35 -26.85
C THR A 316 -16.01 9.84 -25.51
N PRO A 317 -14.87 10.56 -25.52
CA PRO A 317 -14.30 11.16 -24.30
C PRO A 317 -15.29 12.07 -23.55
N GLU A 318 -16.14 12.81 -24.24
CA GLU A 318 -17.22 13.60 -23.62
C GLU A 318 -18.22 12.71 -22.88
N GLN A 319 -18.62 11.59 -23.48
CA GLN A 319 -19.50 10.62 -22.82
C GLN A 319 -18.82 10.00 -21.60
N TYR A 320 -17.52 9.72 -21.68
CA TYR A 320 -16.75 9.18 -20.58
C TYR A 320 -16.70 10.17 -19.38
N ILE A 321 -16.39 11.45 -19.62
CA ILE A 321 -16.39 12.48 -18.57
C ILE A 321 -17.80 12.63 -17.96
N LYS A 322 -18.86 12.67 -18.79
CA LYS A 322 -20.25 12.71 -18.31
C LYS A 322 -20.59 11.52 -17.41
N MET A 323 -20.14 10.30 -17.79
CA MET A 323 -20.35 9.12 -16.96
C MET A 323 -19.62 9.25 -15.61
N ARG A 324 -18.38 9.74 -15.58
CA ARG A 324 -17.63 9.96 -14.34
C ARG A 324 -18.31 10.97 -13.43
N ILE A 325 -18.78 12.10 -13.96
CA ILE A 325 -19.52 13.12 -13.20
C ILE A 325 -20.81 12.52 -12.62
N LYS A 326 -21.55 11.72 -13.40
CA LYS A 326 -22.80 11.06 -12.95
C LYS A 326 -22.56 9.96 -11.91
N SER A 327 -21.37 9.37 -11.87
CA SER A 327 -21.01 8.32 -10.90
C SER A 327 -20.63 8.87 -9.52
N LEU A 328 -20.51 10.19 -9.37
CA LEU A 328 -20.20 10.82 -8.09
C LEU A 328 -21.29 10.53 -7.06
N SER A 329 -20.88 10.20 -5.85
CA SER A 329 -21.79 9.82 -4.76
C SER A 329 -21.14 10.06 -3.39
N SER A 330 -21.95 10.02 -2.33
CA SER A 330 -21.42 10.10 -0.97
C SER A 330 -20.50 8.93 -0.60
N GLN A 331 -20.76 7.74 -1.16
CA GLN A 331 -19.91 6.57 -0.93
C GLN A 331 -18.57 6.72 -1.66
N ASP A 332 -18.58 7.18 -2.91
CA ASP A 332 -17.35 7.43 -3.66
C ASP A 332 -16.52 8.53 -2.98
N LEU A 333 -17.14 9.66 -2.60
CA LEU A 333 -16.47 10.71 -1.85
C LEU A 333 -15.76 10.16 -0.60
N TYR A 334 -16.43 9.31 0.16
CA TYR A 334 -15.86 8.69 1.35
C TYR A 334 -14.61 7.87 1.03
N ILE A 335 -14.67 7.03 0.01
CA ILE A 335 -13.53 6.18 -0.40
C ILE A 335 -12.39 7.04 -0.94
N GLN A 336 -12.66 8.05 -1.76
CA GLN A 336 -11.63 8.95 -2.30
C GLN A 336 -10.97 9.77 -1.18
N GLN A 337 -11.72 10.22 -0.18
CA GLN A 337 -11.17 10.87 1.02
C GLN A 337 -10.32 9.90 1.86
N TYR A 338 -10.74 8.65 1.99
CA TYR A 338 -9.93 7.61 2.64
C TYR A 338 -8.57 7.45 1.96
N LEU A 339 -8.55 7.30 0.63
CA LEU A 339 -7.31 7.16 -0.14
C LEU A 339 -6.44 8.42 -0.05
N LEU A 340 -7.05 9.60 -0.16
CA LEU A 340 -6.37 10.89 -0.03
C LEU A 340 -5.67 11.05 1.33
N ASN A 341 -6.40 10.81 2.42
CA ASN A 341 -5.88 10.91 3.78
C ASN A 341 -4.69 9.96 3.99
N ASN A 342 -4.83 8.71 3.57
CA ASN A 342 -3.78 7.71 3.72
C ASN A 342 -2.53 8.02 2.88
N ALA A 343 -2.70 8.58 1.69
CA ALA A 343 -1.59 9.01 0.85
C ALA A 343 -0.79 10.18 1.47
N ILE A 344 -1.47 11.10 2.15
CA ILE A 344 -0.84 12.32 2.68
C ILE A 344 -0.29 12.12 4.10
N LYS A 345 -1.05 11.52 5.02
CA LYS A 345 -0.66 11.36 6.44
C LYS A 345 0.48 10.37 6.62
N GLY A 346 0.60 9.37 5.75
CA GLY A 346 1.52 8.27 6.00
C GLY A 346 1.17 7.54 7.31
N SER A 347 2.20 7.13 8.06
CA SER A 347 2.03 6.38 9.31
C SER A 347 1.83 7.22 10.58
N THR A 348 1.78 8.55 10.48
CA THR A 348 1.65 9.44 11.65
C THR A 348 0.22 9.92 11.82
N VAL A 349 -0.56 9.17 12.60
CA VAL A 349 -1.82 9.67 13.16
C VAL A 349 -1.48 10.47 14.42
N HIS A 350 -1.33 11.78 14.30
CA HIS A 350 -1.46 12.65 15.46
C HIS A 350 -2.93 13.01 15.61
N LEU A 351 -3.60 12.37 16.54
CA LEU A 351 -4.92 12.78 17.00
C LEU A 351 -4.73 14.08 17.81
N GLU A 352 -4.82 15.24 17.16
CA GLU A 352 -4.79 16.55 17.81
C GLU A 352 -6.17 16.98 18.34
N ASN A 353 -6.99 16.09 18.85
CA ASN A 353 -8.15 16.51 19.62
C ASN A 353 -8.30 15.61 20.85
N ARG A 354 -8.13 16.19 22.03
CA ARG A 354 -8.66 15.66 23.29
C ARG A 354 -10.17 15.49 23.09
N MET A 355 -10.58 14.31 22.67
CA MET A 355 -11.98 13.93 22.68
C MET A 355 -12.29 13.44 24.09
N ASP A 356 -13.19 14.11 24.79
CA ASP A 356 -13.83 13.57 25.97
C ASP A 356 -14.62 12.32 25.55
N TYR A 357 -13.96 11.16 25.67
CA TYR A 357 -14.65 9.87 25.59
C TYR A 357 -15.53 9.77 26.83
N MET A 358 -16.80 10.18 26.70
CA MET A 358 -17.79 9.88 27.73
C MET A 358 -17.74 8.37 27.98
N HIS A 359 -17.67 7.98 29.24
CA HIS A 359 -17.74 6.61 29.71
C HIS A 359 -19.14 6.02 29.42
N ASP A 360 -19.43 5.79 28.14
CA ASP A 360 -20.59 5.01 27.74
C ASP A 360 -20.29 3.54 28.02
N THR A 361 -20.69 3.08 29.21
CA THR A 361 -20.48 1.71 29.67
C THR A 361 -21.49 0.72 29.09
N ASN A 362 -22.47 1.18 28.33
CA ASN A 362 -23.53 0.34 27.76
C ASN A 362 -23.21 -0.02 26.31
N PHE A 363 -22.29 -0.96 26.10
CA PHE A 363 -21.91 -1.47 24.79
C PHE A 363 -22.04 -3.00 24.74
N SER A 364 -22.46 -3.51 23.59
CA SER A 364 -22.43 -4.94 23.28
C SER A 364 -21.25 -5.25 22.38
N VAL A 365 -20.35 -6.14 22.82
CA VAL A 365 -19.22 -6.64 22.04
C VAL A 365 -19.68 -7.21 20.69
N ILE A 366 -20.73 -8.02 20.69
CA ILE A 366 -21.31 -8.56 19.47
C ILE A 366 -21.77 -7.45 18.51
N LYS A 367 -22.38 -6.38 19.03
CA LYS A 367 -22.82 -5.24 18.21
C LYS A 367 -21.63 -4.51 17.58
N ILE A 368 -20.56 -4.27 18.33
CA ILE A 368 -19.33 -3.68 17.83
C ILE A 368 -18.77 -4.54 16.68
N CYS A 369 -18.64 -5.85 16.89
CA CYS A 369 -18.09 -6.76 15.89
C CYS A 369 -18.96 -6.87 14.63
N LYS A 370 -20.30 -6.86 14.78
CA LYS A 370 -21.21 -6.79 13.63
C LYS A 370 -21.04 -5.50 12.83
N GLN A 371 -20.92 -4.36 13.50
CA GLN A 371 -20.70 -3.08 12.82
C GLN A 371 -19.35 -3.04 12.07
N ILE A 372 -18.29 -3.63 12.64
CA ILE A 372 -17.01 -3.82 11.95
C ILE A 372 -17.20 -4.69 10.70
N ALA A 373 -17.90 -5.83 10.82
CA ALA A 373 -18.14 -6.72 9.69
C ALA A 373 -18.95 -6.06 8.58
N ASP A 374 -20.02 -5.33 8.94
CA ASP A 374 -20.85 -4.58 8.00
C ASP A 374 -20.03 -3.50 7.27
N TYR A 375 -19.17 -2.80 8.00
CA TYR A 375 -18.25 -1.84 7.39
C TYR A 375 -17.27 -2.50 6.43
N LEU A 376 -16.61 -3.60 6.82
CA LEU A 376 -15.70 -4.34 5.96
C LEU A 376 -16.41 -4.85 4.69
N MET A 377 -17.64 -5.34 4.81
CA MET A 377 -18.46 -5.75 3.67
C MET A 377 -18.81 -4.57 2.73
N LYS A 378 -19.05 -3.39 3.31
CA LYS A 378 -19.36 -2.16 2.56
C LYS A 378 -18.19 -1.64 1.76
N ILE A 379 -16.96 -1.66 2.32
CA ILE A 379 -15.75 -1.18 1.63
C ILE A 379 -15.10 -2.24 0.74
N GLY A 380 -15.54 -3.49 0.84
CA GLY A 380 -15.04 -4.59 0.00
C GLY A 380 -15.42 -4.43 -1.46
N ILE A 381 -14.43 -4.56 -2.34
CA ILE A 381 -14.59 -4.48 -3.79
C ILE A 381 -14.95 -5.87 -4.31
N LYS A 382 -16.18 -6.02 -4.82
CA LYS A 382 -16.70 -7.27 -5.37
C LYS A 382 -16.57 -7.27 -6.89
N ASN A 383 -16.30 -8.46 -7.48
CA ASN A 383 -16.42 -8.64 -8.92
C ASN A 383 -17.87 -8.48 -9.39
N SER A 384 -18.11 -8.46 -10.71
CA SER A 384 -19.44 -8.22 -11.28
C SER A 384 -20.47 -9.30 -10.90
N LEU A 385 -20.02 -10.53 -10.73
CA LEU A 385 -20.85 -11.69 -10.33
C LEU A 385 -21.05 -11.80 -8.82
N LYS A 386 -20.38 -10.96 -8.01
CA LYS A 386 -20.36 -11.01 -6.54
C LYS A 386 -19.85 -12.35 -5.97
N THR A 387 -19.05 -13.07 -6.72
CA THR A 387 -18.45 -14.37 -6.34
C THR A 387 -17.03 -14.20 -5.80
N ASP A 388 -16.47 -13.03 -5.87
CA ASP A 388 -15.13 -12.67 -5.37
C ASP A 388 -15.15 -11.29 -4.72
N ILE A 389 -14.36 -11.12 -3.65
CA ILE A 389 -14.22 -9.88 -2.89
C ILE A 389 -12.75 -9.64 -2.55
N ASN A 390 -12.32 -8.37 -2.59
CA ASN A 390 -11.00 -7.94 -2.12
C ASN A 390 -11.05 -6.54 -1.53
N TRP A 391 -9.98 -6.11 -0.85
CA TRP A 391 -9.88 -4.82 -0.17
C TRP A 391 -8.65 -4.03 -0.60
N ILE A 392 -8.74 -2.72 -0.46
CA ILE A 392 -7.59 -1.82 -0.54
C ILE A 392 -7.06 -1.64 0.88
N ILE A 393 -5.78 -1.90 1.04
CA ILE A 393 -5.05 -1.81 2.31
C ILE A 393 -4.20 -0.55 2.32
N SER A 394 -4.17 0.13 3.46
CA SER A 394 -3.23 1.21 3.72
C SER A 394 -2.33 0.85 4.89
N LEU A 395 -1.06 0.60 4.60
CA LEU A 395 -0.05 0.25 5.60
C LEU A 395 1.09 1.26 5.57
N THR A 396 1.33 1.97 6.67
CA THR A 396 2.47 2.91 6.81
C THR A 396 2.64 3.88 5.63
N GLY A 397 1.51 4.36 5.08
CA GLY A 397 1.50 5.25 3.92
C GLY A 397 1.60 4.57 2.56
N THR A 398 1.73 3.24 2.53
CA THR A 398 1.68 2.45 1.30
C THR A 398 0.26 1.96 1.06
N ILE A 399 -0.27 2.20 -0.14
CA ILE A 399 -1.59 1.75 -0.55
C ILE A 399 -1.43 0.59 -1.53
N HIS A 400 -1.98 -0.57 -1.18
CA HIS A 400 -1.92 -1.78 -2.00
C HIS A 400 -3.22 -2.59 -1.88
N ILE A 401 -3.33 -3.64 -2.65
CA ILE A 401 -4.49 -4.54 -2.61
C ILE A 401 -4.17 -5.68 -1.67
N SER A 402 -5.15 -6.09 -0.85
CA SER A 402 -4.95 -7.18 0.10
C SER A 402 -4.47 -8.45 -0.61
N ASP A 403 -3.45 -9.07 -0.04
CA ASP A 403 -2.88 -10.34 -0.49
C ASP A 403 -3.67 -11.55 0.06
N MET A 404 -3.10 -12.74 -0.03
CA MET A 404 -3.74 -13.96 0.47
C MET A 404 -3.43 -14.27 1.94
N PHE A 405 -2.44 -13.55 2.54
CA PHE A 405 -1.84 -13.92 3.82
C PHE A 405 -2.60 -13.39 5.03
N LEU A 406 -2.14 -13.77 6.24
CA LEU A 406 -2.82 -13.47 7.49
C LEU A 406 -2.72 -11.99 7.88
N TYR A 407 -1.56 -11.36 7.68
CA TYR A 407 -1.25 -10.06 8.26
C TYR A 407 -2.25 -8.98 7.86
N GLU A 408 -2.51 -8.82 6.57
CA GLU A 408 -3.44 -7.83 6.00
C GLU A 408 -4.32 -8.38 4.88
N GLY A 409 -4.27 -9.68 4.65
CA GLY A 409 -4.88 -10.32 3.51
C GLY A 409 -6.15 -11.11 3.82
N ILE A 410 -6.52 -11.89 2.83
CA ILE A 410 -7.74 -12.71 2.79
C ILE A 410 -7.79 -13.69 3.97
N ALA A 411 -6.65 -14.32 4.32
CA ALA A 411 -6.58 -15.26 5.42
C ALA A 411 -6.98 -14.64 6.77
N GLY A 412 -6.54 -13.40 7.04
CA GLY A 412 -6.95 -12.66 8.25
C GLY A 412 -8.43 -12.33 8.29
N MET A 413 -9.01 -11.96 7.14
CA MET A 413 -10.45 -11.73 7.02
C MET A 413 -11.25 -13.00 7.31
N ILE A 414 -10.80 -14.15 6.81
CA ILE A 414 -11.43 -15.45 7.07
C ILE A 414 -11.45 -15.73 8.57
N VAL A 415 -10.36 -15.53 9.27
CA VAL A 415 -10.26 -15.76 10.73
C VAL A 415 -11.27 -14.90 11.48
N PHE A 416 -11.39 -13.60 11.14
CA PHE A 416 -12.37 -12.72 11.78
C PHE A 416 -13.81 -13.15 11.51
N PHE A 417 -14.20 -13.39 10.23
CA PHE A 417 -15.57 -13.79 9.90
C PHE A 417 -15.91 -15.17 10.48
N ALA A 418 -14.96 -16.10 10.53
CA ALA A 418 -15.16 -17.41 11.14
C ALA A 418 -15.43 -17.27 12.65
N ALA A 419 -14.64 -16.47 13.37
CA ALA A 419 -14.86 -16.19 14.78
C ALA A 419 -16.23 -15.52 15.04
N LEU A 420 -16.58 -14.52 14.24
CA LEU A 420 -17.89 -13.84 14.37
C LEU A 420 -19.07 -14.77 14.11
N ASN A 421 -18.96 -15.65 13.11
CA ASN A 421 -20.02 -16.61 12.77
C ASN A 421 -20.22 -17.69 13.84
N GLN A 422 -19.26 -17.94 14.74
CA GLN A 422 -19.46 -18.83 15.90
C GLN A 422 -20.39 -18.24 16.95
N VAL A 423 -20.42 -16.94 17.09
CA VAL A 423 -21.18 -16.25 18.16
C VAL A 423 -22.40 -15.51 17.66
N ALA A 424 -22.38 -15.04 16.43
CA ALA A 424 -23.44 -14.20 15.86
C ALA A 424 -23.61 -14.40 14.34
N PRO A 425 -23.89 -15.65 13.88
CA PRO A 425 -23.99 -15.95 12.46
C PRO A 425 -25.12 -15.18 11.79
N THR A 426 -24.86 -14.72 10.57
CA THR A 426 -25.87 -14.21 9.65
C THR A 426 -25.66 -14.78 8.27
N ARG A 427 -26.70 -14.85 7.44
CA ARG A 427 -26.57 -15.30 6.06
C ARG A 427 -25.50 -14.50 5.30
N ALA A 428 -25.45 -13.19 5.46
CA ALA A 428 -24.49 -12.32 4.80
C ALA A 428 -23.04 -12.58 5.23
N TYR A 429 -22.78 -12.81 6.52
CA TYR A 429 -21.43 -13.09 7.02
C TYR A 429 -20.95 -14.48 6.59
N LEU A 430 -21.85 -15.47 6.56
CA LEU A 430 -21.55 -16.82 6.05
C LEU A 430 -21.24 -16.79 4.55
N GLU A 431 -22.00 -16.03 3.76
CA GLU A 431 -21.74 -15.87 2.32
C GLU A 431 -20.36 -15.25 2.08
N VAL A 432 -19.99 -14.19 2.82
CA VAL A 432 -18.65 -13.58 2.70
C VAL A 432 -17.56 -14.55 3.10
N GLN A 433 -17.71 -15.25 4.23
CA GLN A 433 -16.75 -16.28 4.66
C GLN A 433 -16.55 -17.35 3.60
N ASN A 434 -17.62 -17.83 2.98
CA ASN A 434 -17.55 -18.85 1.92
C ASN A 434 -16.85 -18.34 0.66
N ILE A 435 -17.12 -17.09 0.23
CA ILE A 435 -16.42 -16.46 -0.89
C ILE A 435 -14.90 -16.42 -0.62
N LEU A 436 -14.52 -16.00 0.57
CA LEU A 436 -13.11 -15.88 0.95
C LEU A 436 -12.43 -17.27 1.06
N LEU A 437 -13.13 -18.25 1.61
CA LEU A 437 -12.64 -19.64 1.70
C LEU A 437 -12.43 -20.25 0.32
N ASN A 438 -13.36 -20.07 -0.60
CA ASN A 438 -13.21 -20.55 -1.98
C ASN A 438 -11.98 -19.93 -2.64
N LYS A 439 -11.78 -18.62 -2.47
CA LYS A 439 -10.60 -17.92 -2.98
C LYS A 439 -9.29 -18.45 -2.38
N LEU A 440 -9.26 -18.72 -1.07
CA LEU A 440 -8.11 -19.31 -0.40
C LEU A 440 -7.84 -20.74 -0.88
N LEU A 441 -8.90 -21.51 -1.12
CA LEU A 441 -8.81 -22.87 -1.63
C LEU A 441 -8.30 -22.89 -3.08
N GLU A 442 -8.80 -22.03 -3.95
CA GLU A 442 -8.28 -21.87 -5.32
C GLU A 442 -6.77 -21.53 -5.30
N TYR A 443 -6.34 -20.63 -4.42
CA TYR A 443 -4.92 -20.33 -4.24
C TYR A 443 -4.14 -21.56 -3.77
N THR A 444 -4.68 -22.35 -2.84
CA THR A 444 -4.08 -23.57 -2.34
C THR A 444 -3.91 -24.64 -3.43
N MET A 445 -4.94 -24.82 -4.27
CA MET A 445 -4.97 -25.85 -5.33
C MET A 445 -4.17 -25.46 -6.59
N ASN A 446 -3.85 -24.19 -6.77
CA ASN A 446 -3.08 -23.74 -7.92
C ASN A 446 -1.63 -24.22 -7.81
N ASN A 447 -1.16 -25.02 -8.78
CA ASN A 447 0.18 -25.63 -8.80
C ASN A 447 1.31 -24.69 -9.24
N SER A 448 1.04 -23.39 -9.45
CA SER A 448 2.12 -22.42 -9.75
C SER A 448 3.11 -22.37 -8.58
N SER A 449 4.41 -22.43 -8.88
CA SER A 449 5.47 -22.26 -7.88
C SER A 449 5.31 -20.90 -7.22
N SER A 450 5.03 -20.89 -5.93
CA SER A 450 4.93 -19.65 -5.18
C SER A 450 6.31 -18.98 -5.10
N LYS A 451 6.38 -17.70 -5.42
CA LYS A 451 7.52 -16.82 -5.09
C LYS A 451 7.28 -16.08 -3.77
N ALA A 452 6.29 -16.51 -3.00
CA ALA A 452 5.92 -15.88 -1.76
C ALA A 452 6.88 -16.24 -0.62
N TYR A 453 6.84 -15.46 0.44
CA TYR A 453 7.57 -15.71 1.68
C TYR A 453 7.04 -16.97 2.40
N SER A 454 7.87 -17.51 3.32
CA SER A 454 7.52 -18.70 4.10
C SER A 454 6.85 -18.41 5.46
N GLY A 455 6.75 -17.13 5.87
CA GLY A 455 6.44 -16.68 7.22
C GLY A 455 5.03 -17.01 7.75
N ALA A 456 4.90 -16.92 9.07
CA ALA A 456 3.65 -17.24 9.78
C ALA A 456 2.55 -16.18 9.64
N PHE A 457 2.89 -14.97 9.20
CA PHE A 457 1.94 -13.86 9.03
C PHE A 457 1.85 -13.35 7.59
N CYS A 458 2.98 -13.22 6.92
CA CYS A 458 3.10 -12.66 5.57
C CYS A 458 3.66 -13.70 4.58
N GLY A 459 3.28 -14.96 4.68
CA GLY A 459 3.80 -16.03 3.84
C GLY A 459 2.95 -17.29 3.84
N GLU A 460 3.41 -18.33 3.14
CA GLU A 460 2.67 -19.57 2.92
C GLU A 460 2.30 -20.29 4.23
N ALA A 461 3.12 -20.19 5.28
CA ALA A 461 2.79 -20.75 6.60
C ALA A 461 1.53 -20.13 7.21
N SER A 462 1.25 -18.84 6.91
CA SER A 462 0.05 -18.16 7.41
C SER A 462 -1.26 -18.78 6.90
N ILE A 463 -1.24 -19.32 5.70
CA ILE A 463 -2.41 -19.98 5.11
C ILE A 463 -2.66 -21.32 5.79
N ILE A 464 -1.61 -22.10 6.07
CA ILE A 464 -1.73 -23.33 6.88
C ILE A 464 -2.28 -22.96 8.26
N TYR A 465 -1.73 -21.94 8.92
CA TYR A 465 -2.24 -21.46 10.21
C TYR A 465 -3.73 -21.14 10.16
N THR A 466 -4.19 -20.47 9.12
CA THR A 466 -5.61 -20.16 8.93
C THR A 466 -6.47 -21.43 8.85
N TYR A 467 -6.05 -22.44 8.10
CA TYR A 467 -6.75 -23.72 8.08
C TYR A 467 -6.76 -24.43 9.45
N LEU A 468 -5.65 -24.35 10.21
CA LEU A 468 -5.61 -24.93 11.56
C LEU A 468 -6.54 -24.18 12.54
N VAL A 469 -6.65 -22.85 12.44
CA VAL A 469 -7.63 -22.05 13.20
C VAL A 469 -9.05 -22.45 12.83
N LEU A 470 -9.35 -22.58 11.55
CA LEU A 470 -10.68 -23.03 11.08
C LEU A 470 -11.02 -24.44 11.58
N TYR A 471 -10.06 -25.34 11.60
CA TYR A 471 -10.25 -26.66 12.19
C TYR A 471 -10.59 -26.56 13.68
N LYS A 472 -9.87 -25.76 14.45
CA LYS A 472 -10.16 -25.53 15.88
C LYS A 472 -11.55 -24.95 16.11
N ILE A 473 -11.99 -24.03 15.25
CA ILE A 473 -13.29 -23.38 15.35
C ILE A 473 -14.44 -24.35 15.01
N SER A 474 -14.32 -25.12 13.91
CA SER A 474 -15.44 -25.90 13.36
C SER A 474 -15.35 -27.41 13.60
N ASN A 475 -14.19 -27.92 13.98
CA ASN A 475 -13.84 -29.34 14.09
C ASN A 475 -14.02 -30.13 12.78
N GLU A 476 -13.92 -29.46 11.61
CA GLU A 476 -14.08 -30.09 10.31
C GLU A 476 -12.74 -30.56 9.73
N GLU A 477 -12.57 -31.88 9.55
CA GLU A 477 -11.33 -32.52 9.05
C GLU A 477 -10.89 -32.03 7.66
N LYS A 478 -11.80 -31.46 6.87
CA LYS A 478 -11.44 -30.86 5.56
C LYS A 478 -10.34 -29.80 5.65
N TYR A 479 -10.30 -29.02 6.75
CA TYR A 479 -9.29 -27.98 6.92
C TYR A 479 -7.89 -28.55 7.16
N ILE A 480 -7.78 -29.66 7.88
CA ILE A 480 -6.52 -30.39 8.00
C ILE A 480 -6.07 -30.94 6.64
N LYS A 481 -7.00 -31.45 5.83
CA LYS A 481 -6.70 -31.90 4.46
C LYS A 481 -6.16 -30.72 3.61
N TYR A 482 -6.78 -29.55 3.66
CA TYR A 482 -6.32 -28.35 2.93
C TYR A 482 -4.96 -27.88 3.40
N ALA A 483 -4.70 -27.87 4.72
CA ALA A 483 -3.39 -27.56 5.29
C ALA A 483 -2.30 -28.51 4.76
N LYS A 484 -2.58 -29.82 4.68
CA LYS A 484 -1.66 -30.83 4.12
C LYS A 484 -1.38 -30.62 2.63
N ILE A 485 -2.36 -30.17 1.85
CA ILE A 485 -2.18 -29.86 0.42
C ILE A 485 -1.31 -28.58 0.28
N HIS A 486 -1.59 -27.55 1.08
CA HIS A 486 -0.86 -26.28 1.04
C HIS A 486 0.62 -26.41 1.47
N GLU A 487 0.94 -27.42 2.27
CA GLU A 487 2.29 -27.70 2.76
C GLU A 487 3.33 -27.80 1.65
N ASN A 488 2.95 -28.25 0.46
CA ASN A 488 3.86 -28.32 -0.69
C ASN A 488 4.36 -26.93 -1.11
N LYS A 489 3.51 -25.90 -1.06
CA LYS A 489 3.91 -24.52 -1.35
C LYS A 489 4.81 -23.95 -0.27
N LEU A 490 4.48 -24.20 1.00
CA LEU A 490 5.33 -23.80 2.11
C LEU A 490 6.71 -24.43 2.00
N PHE A 491 6.79 -25.71 1.71
CA PHE A 491 8.08 -26.39 1.57
C PHE A 491 8.94 -25.82 0.43
N ALA A 492 8.32 -25.54 -0.72
CA ALA A 492 8.99 -24.93 -1.86
C ALA A 492 9.49 -23.50 -1.56
N SER A 493 8.83 -22.76 -0.64
CA SER A 493 9.24 -21.40 -0.27
C SER A 493 10.44 -21.33 0.68
N LEU A 494 10.79 -22.42 1.38
CA LEU A 494 11.86 -22.44 2.39
C LEU A 494 13.23 -22.07 1.81
N GLU A 495 13.57 -22.58 0.63
CA GLU A 495 14.87 -22.37 0.01
C GLU A 495 15.06 -20.95 -0.52
N ILE A 496 13.99 -20.35 -1.02
CA ILE A 496 14.03 -19.00 -1.61
C ILE A 496 13.95 -17.89 -0.56
N ASP A 497 13.61 -18.22 0.68
CA ASP A 497 13.47 -17.26 1.77
C ASP A 497 14.80 -16.55 2.07
N ARG A 498 14.76 -15.21 2.12
CA ARG A 498 15.89 -14.35 2.48
C ARG A 498 15.66 -13.56 3.77
N MET A 499 14.46 -13.62 4.33
CA MET A 499 14.08 -12.89 5.55
C MET A 499 14.47 -13.67 6.80
N GLY A 500 14.13 -14.94 6.87
CA GLY A 500 14.42 -15.84 7.97
C GLY A 500 13.59 -15.64 9.23
N ASP A 501 12.92 -14.49 9.40
CA ASP A 501 12.20 -14.07 10.60
C ASP A 501 10.84 -14.77 10.82
N LEU A 502 10.14 -14.40 11.90
CA LEU A 502 8.82 -14.96 12.23
C LEU A 502 7.73 -14.49 11.23
N LEU A 503 7.77 -13.20 10.87
CA LEU A 503 6.69 -12.56 10.14
C LEU A 503 6.67 -13.01 8.68
N TYR A 504 7.82 -12.90 8.00
CA TYR A 504 8.00 -13.19 6.57
C TYR A 504 8.73 -14.49 6.28
N GLY A 505 9.53 -15.01 7.23
CA GLY A 505 10.55 -16.01 6.95
C GLY A 505 10.39 -17.35 7.65
N ASN A 506 11.43 -18.14 7.50
CA ASN A 506 11.48 -19.55 7.89
C ASN A 506 11.26 -19.80 9.40
N ALA A 507 11.46 -18.80 10.29
CA ALA A 507 11.12 -18.96 11.71
C ALA A 507 9.60 -19.16 11.91
N GLY A 508 8.79 -18.46 11.08
CA GLY A 508 7.36 -18.69 11.02
C GLY A 508 7.00 -20.09 10.55
N ALA A 509 7.67 -20.56 9.48
CA ALA A 509 7.46 -21.89 8.95
C ALA A 509 7.74 -23.00 9.98
N VAL A 510 8.84 -22.88 10.75
CA VAL A 510 9.16 -23.85 11.85
C VAL A 510 8.00 -23.96 12.82
N ILE A 511 7.45 -22.86 13.29
CA ILE A 511 6.35 -22.87 14.28
C ILE A 511 5.12 -23.56 13.68
N ILE A 512 4.78 -23.26 12.42
CA ILE A 512 3.60 -23.86 11.77
C ILE A 512 3.80 -25.36 11.50
N TYR A 513 4.99 -25.80 11.11
CA TYR A 513 5.28 -27.23 11.01
C TYR A 513 5.15 -27.97 12.37
N LEU A 514 5.58 -27.33 13.45
CA LEU A 514 5.41 -27.92 14.79
C LEU A 514 3.92 -27.98 15.20
N ASN A 515 3.11 -26.99 14.84
CA ASN A 515 1.65 -27.04 15.04
C ASN A 515 1.00 -28.16 14.21
N MET A 516 1.45 -28.35 12.95
CA MET A 516 1.01 -29.47 12.12
C MET A 516 1.37 -30.82 12.75
N TYR A 517 2.58 -30.94 13.32
CA TYR A 517 2.97 -32.13 14.04
C TYR A 517 2.06 -32.41 15.26
N GLU A 518 1.76 -31.40 16.05
CA GLU A 518 0.90 -31.52 17.24
C GLU A 518 -0.53 -32.00 16.92
N LEU A 519 -1.06 -31.60 15.76
CA LEU A 519 -2.39 -31.99 15.31
C LEU A 519 -2.42 -33.35 14.60
N THR A 520 -1.37 -33.72 13.87
CA THR A 520 -1.37 -34.89 13.01
C THR A 520 -0.52 -36.03 13.53
N MET A 521 0.37 -35.78 14.48
CA MET A 521 1.39 -36.70 15.01
C MET A 521 2.36 -37.25 13.94
N ASP A 522 2.37 -36.64 12.72
CA ASP A 522 3.24 -37.06 11.62
C ASP A 522 4.64 -36.48 11.77
N LYS A 523 5.62 -37.34 12.03
CA LYS A 523 7.03 -36.98 12.25
C LYS A 523 7.68 -36.23 11.08
N LYS A 524 7.09 -36.31 9.86
CA LYS A 524 7.61 -35.57 8.72
C LYS A 524 7.65 -34.05 8.99
N TYR A 525 6.71 -33.52 9.78
CA TYR A 525 6.67 -32.08 10.10
C TYR A 525 7.77 -31.65 11.04
N ILE A 526 8.26 -32.52 11.95
CA ILE A 526 9.48 -32.24 12.72
C ILE A 526 10.68 -32.15 11.77
N LEU A 527 10.80 -33.07 10.83
CA LEU A 527 11.89 -33.04 9.84
C LEU A 527 11.84 -31.76 8.97
N ARG A 528 10.65 -31.35 8.50
CA ARG A 528 10.43 -30.10 7.76
C ARG A 528 10.82 -28.88 8.59
N ALA A 529 10.47 -28.86 9.89
CA ALA A 529 10.86 -27.80 10.80
C ALA A 529 12.39 -27.73 10.98
N GLU A 530 13.08 -28.87 11.07
CA GLU A 530 14.55 -28.90 11.13
C GLU A 530 15.21 -28.41 9.83
N ILE A 531 14.64 -28.73 8.66
CA ILE A 531 15.12 -28.21 7.38
C ILE A 531 15.00 -26.67 7.36
N ALA A 532 13.83 -26.13 7.74
CA ALA A 532 13.62 -24.69 7.81
C ALA A 532 14.60 -24.02 8.81
N ALA A 533 14.81 -24.63 9.97
CA ALA A 533 15.77 -24.18 10.98
C ALA A 533 17.22 -24.14 10.47
N ASN A 534 17.62 -25.10 9.62
CA ASN A 534 18.95 -25.11 9.03
C ASN A 534 19.14 -23.96 8.03
N TYR A 535 18.11 -23.58 7.25
CA TYR A 535 18.14 -22.38 6.40
C TYR A 535 18.30 -21.11 7.23
N ILE A 536 17.56 -21.01 8.38
CA ILE A 536 17.71 -19.88 9.31
C ILE A 536 19.16 -19.79 9.81
N LEU A 537 19.74 -20.90 10.28
CA LEU A 537 21.10 -20.93 10.83
C LEU A 537 22.13 -20.53 9.80
N LYS A 538 21.97 -20.97 8.54
CA LYS A 538 22.81 -20.54 7.42
C LYS A 538 22.73 -19.02 7.22
N ASN A 539 21.52 -18.47 7.12
CA ASN A 539 21.29 -17.04 6.92
C ASN A 539 21.85 -16.19 8.10
N LEU A 540 21.66 -16.64 9.35
CA LEU A 540 22.18 -15.95 10.53
C LEU A 540 23.70 -15.92 10.56
N LYS A 541 24.37 -17.00 10.18
CA LYS A 541 25.84 -17.04 10.08
C LYS A 541 26.37 -16.14 8.96
N GLU A 542 25.71 -16.12 7.80
CA GLU A 542 26.15 -15.33 6.65
C GLU A 542 25.92 -13.82 6.84
N LYS A 543 24.81 -13.44 7.49
CA LYS A 543 24.40 -12.02 7.62
C LYS A 543 24.81 -11.35 8.92
N TYR A 544 24.97 -12.12 10.00
CA TYR A 544 25.16 -11.57 11.34
C TYR A 544 26.30 -12.23 12.09
N SER A 545 27.16 -11.43 12.73
CA SER A 545 28.32 -11.90 13.52
C SER A 545 27.94 -12.49 14.89
N ILE A 546 26.68 -12.77 15.16
CA ILE A 546 26.20 -13.25 16.47
C ILE A 546 26.92 -14.55 16.90
N PHE A 547 27.37 -15.35 15.93
CA PHE A 547 28.01 -16.64 16.15
C PHE A 547 29.51 -16.70 15.78
N ASN A 548 30.10 -15.58 15.33
CA ASN A 548 31.51 -15.51 14.93
C ASN A 548 32.21 -14.42 15.76
N ASN A 549 33.19 -14.80 16.56
CA ASN A 549 34.12 -13.89 17.26
C ASN A 549 35.14 -13.28 16.29
N ILE A 550 34.67 -12.68 15.20
CA ILE A 550 35.55 -12.03 14.21
C ILE A 550 35.35 -10.52 14.34
N GLU A 551 36.34 -9.88 14.95
CA GLU A 551 36.52 -8.44 14.91
C GLU A 551 36.72 -7.94 13.48
N GLY A 552 35.93 -6.95 13.05
CA GLY A 552 36.37 -6.07 11.98
C GLY A 552 35.49 -5.81 10.79
N ASN A 553 34.35 -6.46 10.57
CA ASN A 553 33.46 -6.11 9.42
C ASN A 553 32.11 -5.54 9.88
N LYS A 554 31.65 -4.46 9.19
CA LYS A 554 30.32 -3.84 9.35
C LYS A 554 29.22 -4.81 8.96
N ILE A 555 28.85 -5.72 9.84
CA ILE A 555 27.75 -6.64 9.65
C ILE A 555 26.46 -5.93 10.01
N SER A 556 25.43 -6.08 9.17
CA SER A 556 24.07 -5.58 9.44
C SER A 556 23.60 -6.11 10.79
N ARG A 557 23.12 -5.24 11.67
CA ARG A 557 22.62 -5.64 12.99
C ARG A 557 21.30 -6.37 12.80
N LEU A 558 21.16 -7.54 13.47
CA LEU A 558 19.88 -8.24 13.55
C LEU A 558 18.82 -7.28 14.09
N ASP A 559 17.62 -7.31 13.53
CA ASP A 559 16.50 -6.54 14.04
C ASP A 559 16.08 -7.05 15.43
N ARG A 560 15.14 -6.40 16.09
CA ARG A 560 14.72 -6.73 17.44
C ARG A 560 13.25 -7.08 17.50
N GLY A 561 12.84 -7.70 18.62
CA GLY A 561 11.47 -8.09 18.90
C GLY A 561 11.06 -9.40 18.26
N ILE A 562 9.79 -9.72 18.41
CA ILE A 562 9.26 -11.03 17.98
C ILE A 562 9.03 -11.09 16.46
N ALA A 563 8.67 -9.96 15.83
CA ALA A 563 8.32 -9.95 14.41
C ALA A 563 9.52 -10.26 13.51
N HIS A 564 10.64 -9.55 13.72
CA HIS A 564 11.80 -9.57 12.85
C HIS A 564 13.12 -9.87 13.57
N GLY A 565 13.09 -10.04 14.88
CA GLY A 565 14.30 -10.05 15.72
C GLY A 565 14.52 -11.32 16.53
N GLY A 566 15.45 -11.18 17.48
CA GLY A 566 15.95 -12.27 18.32
C GLY A 566 14.88 -13.04 19.06
N SER A 567 13.83 -12.36 19.56
CA SER A 567 12.74 -12.99 20.30
C SER A 567 11.91 -13.95 19.42
N GLY A 568 11.65 -13.60 18.16
CA GLY A 568 10.94 -14.48 17.21
C GLY A 568 11.73 -15.75 16.89
N TYR A 569 13.02 -15.59 16.61
CA TYR A 569 13.92 -16.73 16.44
C TYR A 569 14.04 -17.57 17.71
N SER A 570 14.08 -16.93 18.89
CA SER A 570 14.16 -17.63 20.18
C SER A 570 12.96 -18.54 20.40
N ILE A 571 11.74 -18.06 20.19
CA ILE A 571 10.52 -18.89 20.26
C ILE A 571 10.59 -20.07 19.30
N CYS A 572 10.99 -19.82 18.06
CA CYS A 572 11.13 -20.83 17.02
C CYS A 572 12.07 -21.97 17.48
N PHE A 573 13.28 -21.64 17.90
CA PHE A 573 14.27 -22.64 18.33
C PHE A 573 13.90 -23.31 19.66
N THR A 574 13.25 -22.59 20.58
CA THR A 574 12.76 -23.16 21.84
C THR A 574 11.70 -24.23 21.60
N ARG A 575 10.71 -23.96 20.76
CA ARG A 575 9.68 -24.94 20.40
C ARG A 575 10.26 -26.15 19.68
N LEU A 576 11.23 -25.92 18.78
CA LEU A 576 11.94 -27.00 18.10
C LEU A 576 12.74 -27.86 19.08
N PHE A 577 13.40 -27.24 20.08
CA PHE A 577 14.04 -27.98 21.18
C PHE A 577 13.01 -28.82 21.95
N GLY A 578 11.86 -28.27 22.27
CA GLY A 578 10.79 -28.97 22.99
C GLY A 578 10.40 -30.30 22.34
N LYS A 579 10.38 -30.38 20.99
CA LYS A 579 10.02 -31.58 20.21
C LYS A 579 11.22 -32.48 19.89
N THR A 580 12.40 -31.90 19.64
CA THR A 580 13.59 -32.67 19.19
C THR A 580 14.53 -33.07 20.32
N LYS A 581 14.48 -32.36 21.49
CA LYS A 581 15.40 -32.45 22.61
C LYS A 581 16.87 -32.17 22.26
N LYS A 582 17.16 -31.62 21.08
CA LYS A 582 18.52 -31.28 20.66
C LYS A 582 18.98 -29.97 21.31
N ARG A 583 19.86 -30.07 22.34
CA ARG A 583 20.35 -28.96 23.17
C ARG A 583 20.87 -27.76 22.35
N LYS A 584 21.43 -28.00 21.17
CA LYS A 584 21.90 -26.91 20.28
C LYS A 584 20.84 -25.84 20.01
N TYR A 585 19.57 -26.23 19.87
CA TYR A 585 18.48 -25.27 19.59
C TYR A 585 18.16 -24.40 20.80
N LEU A 586 18.17 -24.95 21.99
CA LEU A 586 17.98 -24.18 23.22
C LEU A 586 19.12 -23.16 23.45
N ASN A 587 20.38 -23.56 23.22
CA ASN A 587 21.51 -22.65 23.35
C ASN A 587 21.41 -21.46 22.38
N ILE A 588 21.02 -21.71 21.12
CA ILE A 588 20.79 -20.67 20.12
C ILE A 588 19.65 -19.75 20.55
N ALA A 589 18.53 -20.32 21.04
CA ALA A 589 17.38 -19.54 21.51
C ALA A 589 17.77 -18.57 22.63
N LEU A 590 18.57 -19.04 23.61
CA LEU A 590 19.04 -18.23 24.71
C LEU A 590 19.93 -17.06 24.26
N GLU A 591 20.87 -17.31 23.35
CA GLU A 591 21.76 -16.26 22.84
C GLU A 591 20.97 -15.17 22.07
N LEU A 592 20.01 -15.56 21.25
CA LEU A 592 19.16 -14.63 20.49
C LEU A 592 18.26 -13.80 21.41
N LEU A 593 17.73 -14.41 22.48
CA LEU A 593 16.94 -13.68 23.47
C LEU A 593 17.78 -12.68 24.27
N LYS A 594 18.99 -13.05 24.70
CA LYS A 594 19.94 -12.14 25.36
C LYS A 594 20.23 -10.91 24.52
N TYR A 595 20.41 -11.10 23.19
CA TYR A 595 20.62 -10.02 22.25
C TYR A 595 19.47 -9.02 22.26
N ASP A 596 18.22 -9.50 22.19
CA ASP A 596 17.02 -8.65 22.19
C ASP A 596 16.81 -7.92 23.51
N ILE A 597 16.98 -8.58 24.64
CA ILE A 597 16.88 -7.96 25.96
C ILE A 597 17.87 -6.79 26.08
N LYS A 598 19.13 -7.01 25.68
CA LYS A 598 20.17 -5.97 25.70
C LYS A 598 19.81 -4.77 24.81
N ARG A 599 19.22 -5.01 23.65
CA ARG A 599 18.81 -3.95 22.73
C ARG A 599 17.57 -3.20 23.21
N ASN A 600 16.60 -3.89 23.79
CA ASN A 600 15.38 -3.26 24.29
C ASN A 600 15.68 -2.31 25.48
N LYS A 601 16.66 -2.62 26.34
CA LYS A 601 17.11 -1.72 27.40
C LYS A 601 17.64 -0.38 26.90
N LYS A 602 18.18 -0.34 25.66
CA LYS A 602 18.73 0.88 25.02
C LYS A 602 17.68 1.69 24.23
N GLU A 603 16.44 1.23 24.17
CA GLU A 603 15.40 1.88 23.39
C GLU A 603 14.79 3.07 24.13
N ASN A 604 14.80 4.24 23.53
CA ASN A 604 14.29 5.47 24.11
C ASN A 604 12.85 5.80 23.69
N GLN A 605 12.33 5.18 22.60
CA GLN A 605 10.98 5.43 22.15
C GLN A 605 9.99 4.54 22.90
N ARG A 606 9.01 5.15 23.63
CA ARG A 606 8.00 4.44 24.42
C ARG A 606 7.25 3.37 23.63
N SER A 607 6.70 3.72 22.46
CA SER A 607 5.94 2.81 21.62
C SER A 607 6.72 1.57 21.20
N ARG A 608 7.99 1.74 20.80
CA ARG A 608 8.87 0.62 20.44
C ARG A 608 9.33 -0.21 21.61
N LYS A 609 9.14 0.29 22.85
CA LYS A 609 9.59 -0.39 24.05
C LYS A 609 8.60 -1.43 24.56
N ILE A 610 7.30 -1.26 24.33
CA ILE A 610 6.25 -2.09 24.93
C ILE A 610 5.51 -3.01 23.95
N TYR A 611 5.51 -2.72 22.64
CA TYR A 611 4.66 -3.45 21.68
C TYR A 611 5.17 -4.86 21.33
N TRP A 612 4.21 -5.70 20.85
CA TRP A 612 4.47 -7.06 20.43
C TRP A 612 5.60 -7.17 19.41
N CYS A 613 5.54 -6.43 18.32
CA CYS A 613 6.45 -6.61 17.19
C CYS A 613 7.92 -6.27 17.52
N HIS A 614 8.18 -5.22 18.31
CA HIS A 614 9.54 -4.72 18.56
C HIS A 614 9.88 -4.49 20.04
N GLY A 615 8.99 -4.78 20.98
CA GLY A 615 9.12 -4.38 22.38
C GLY A 615 9.02 -5.49 23.40
N ALA A 616 8.75 -5.07 24.64
CA ALA A 616 8.72 -5.94 25.81
C ALA A 616 7.71 -7.07 25.69
N ALA A 617 6.53 -6.83 25.10
CA ALA A 617 5.50 -7.85 24.97
C ALA A 617 5.97 -9.07 24.16
N GLY A 618 6.68 -8.85 23.05
CA GLY A 618 7.30 -9.95 22.30
C GLY A 618 8.43 -10.66 23.05
N ILE A 619 9.24 -9.91 23.82
CA ILE A 619 10.33 -10.46 24.62
C ILE A 619 9.78 -11.35 25.74
N VAL A 620 8.74 -10.90 26.45
CA VAL A 620 8.12 -11.66 27.55
C VAL A 620 7.52 -12.97 27.05
N LEU A 621 6.91 -12.98 25.86
CA LEU A 621 6.44 -14.24 25.23
C LEU A 621 7.59 -15.21 24.97
N ALA A 622 8.74 -14.73 24.51
CA ALA A 622 9.92 -15.57 24.30
C ALA A 622 10.50 -16.07 25.61
N GLN A 623 10.55 -15.23 26.66
CA GLN A 623 10.95 -15.63 28.01
C GLN A 623 10.02 -16.73 28.56
N GLN A 624 8.69 -16.55 28.44
CA GLN A 624 7.72 -17.54 28.90
C GLN A 624 7.87 -18.88 28.17
N GLU A 625 8.15 -18.86 26.88
CA GLU A 625 8.32 -20.10 26.10
C GLU A 625 9.58 -20.87 26.57
N ILE A 626 10.68 -20.18 26.84
CA ILE A 626 11.92 -20.80 27.34
C ILE A 626 11.73 -21.36 28.76
N LEU A 627 11.01 -20.68 29.66
CA LEU A 627 10.73 -21.09 31.02
C LEU A 627 10.07 -22.48 31.10
N LYS A 628 9.40 -22.93 30.09
CA LYS A 628 8.80 -24.28 30.00
C LYS A 628 9.85 -25.40 30.01
N TYR A 629 11.12 -25.09 29.74
CA TYR A 629 12.18 -26.07 29.51
C TYR A 629 13.44 -25.88 30.34
N ILE A 630 13.50 -24.83 31.18
CA ILE A 630 14.63 -24.54 32.06
C ILE A 630 14.16 -24.66 33.48
N GLU A 631 14.69 -25.68 34.18
CA GLU A 631 14.42 -25.93 35.60
C GLU A 631 15.52 -25.35 36.53
N ASP A 632 16.65 -24.91 35.96
CA ASP A 632 17.88 -24.59 36.69
C ASP A 632 18.13 -23.08 36.78
N GLY A 633 18.53 -22.59 37.94
CA GLY A 633 18.84 -21.18 38.24
C GLY A 633 19.96 -20.56 37.38
N SER A 634 20.63 -21.38 36.54
CA SER A 634 21.78 -20.94 35.72
C SER A 634 21.50 -19.80 34.73
N TYR A 635 20.22 -19.52 34.43
CA TYR A 635 19.80 -18.47 33.49
C TYR A 635 18.96 -17.36 34.12
N GLN A 636 19.01 -17.23 35.47
CA GLN A 636 18.20 -16.29 36.24
C GLN A 636 18.31 -14.84 35.70
N HIS A 637 19.47 -14.42 35.25
CA HIS A 637 19.72 -13.07 34.68
C HIS A 637 18.90 -12.75 33.42
N ILE A 638 18.38 -13.77 32.70
CA ILE A 638 17.49 -13.57 31.52
C ILE A 638 16.07 -13.24 31.98
N PHE A 639 15.71 -13.64 33.20
CA PHE A 639 14.35 -13.53 33.73
C PHE A 639 14.20 -12.50 34.84
N GLU A 640 15.30 -11.89 35.31
CA GLU A 640 15.31 -10.87 36.38
C GLU A 640 14.31 -9.73 36.10
N ASP A 641 14.12 -9.36 34.86
CA ASP A 641 13.22 -8.27 34.44
C ASP A 641 11.86 -8.75 33.84
N TYR A 642 11.53 -10.04 33.96
CA TYR A 642 10.30 -10.62 33.38
C TYR A 642 9.05 -9.98 33.99
N GLN A 643 8.89 -9.99 35.33
CA GLN A 643 7.75 -9.38 36.01
C GLN A 643 7.71 -7.86 35.82
N THR A 644 8.89 -7.22 35.86
CA THR A 644 8.99 -5.78 35.60
C THR A 644 8.51 -5.40 34.21
N LYS A 645 8.78 -6.23 33.18
CA LYS A 645 8.29 -5.99 31.84
C LYS A 645 6.77 -6.16 31.74
N ILE A 646 6.18 -7.16 32.39
CA ILE A 646 4.73 -7.33 32.46
C ILE A 646 4.10 -6.08 33.06
N SER A 647 4.56 -5.66 34.25
CA SER A 647 4.07 -4.42 34.88
C SER A 647 4.31 -3.18 34.04
N MET A 648 5.41 -3.12 33.29
CA MET A 648 5.67 -2.01 32.37
C MET A 648 4.65 -1.98 31.23
N ILE A 649 4.22 -3.12 30.68
CA ILE A 649 3.19 -3.17 29.64
C ILE A 649 1.85 -2.74 30.25
N GLU A 650 1.47 -3.29 31.39
CA GLU A 650 0.21 -2.99 32.08
C GLU A 650 0.04 -1.50 32.45
N ASN A 651 1.12 -0.85 32.89
CA ASN A 651 1.09 0.54 33.36
C ASN A 651 1.32 1.58 32.26
N ASN A 652 1.55 1.18 31.01
CA ASN A 652 1.91 2.11 29.93
C ASN A 652 0.87 2.17 28.80
N PHE A 653 -0.36 1.75 29.02
CA PHE A 653 -1.44 1.96 28.07
C PHE A 653 -1.79 3.46 27.95
N ASN A 654 -1.78 3.98 26.74
CA ASN A 654 -2.29 5.32 26.43
C ASN A 654 -3.40 5.21 25.40
N ILE A 655 -4.63 5.11 25.89
CA ILE A 655 -5.82 4.86 25.08
C ILE A 655 -6.08 5.99 24.05
N GLU A 656 -5.69 7.21 24.36
CA GLU A 656 -5.88 8.35 23.47
C GLU A 656 -4.94 8.32 22.27
N LEU A 657 -3.66 8.01 22.51
CA LEU A 657 -2.59 8.11 21.51
C LEU A 657 -2.24 6.79 20.83
N ASP A 658 -2.43 5.66 21.55
CA ASP A 658 -2.01 4.37 21.03
C ASP A 658 -3.02 3.81 20.00
N SER A 659 -2.48 3.11 19.01
CA SER A 659 -3.23 2.28 18.06
C SER A 659 -4.01 1.18 18.80
N LEU A 660 -5.13 0.74 18.25
CA LEU A 660 -5.91 -0.38 18.77
C LEU A 660 -5.51 -1.73 18.15
N CYS A 661 -4.67 -1.75 17.13
CA CYS A 661 -4.36 -2.94 16.34
C CYS A 661 -3.64 -4.04 17.16
N LEU A 662 -3.52 -5.23 16.56
CA LEU A 662 -2.85 -6.39 17.18
C LEU A 662 -1.32 -6.25 17.20
N CYS A 663 -0.73 -5.72 16.13
CA CYS A 663 0.72 -5.73 15.94
C CYS A 663 1.47 -4.82 16.94
N HIS A 664 1.03 -3.57 17.06
CA HIS A 664 1.67 -2.55 17.91
C HIS A 664 0.66 -1.66 18.62
N GLY A 665 -0.51 -2.23 18.91
CA GLY A 665 -1.59 -1.54 19.57
C GLY A 665 -1.98 -2.15 20.92
N ILE A 666 -2.98 -1.52 21.51
CA ILE A 666 -3.47 -1.84 22.84
C ILE A 666 -4.03 -3.26 22.89
N LEU A 667 -4.87 -3.66 21.92
CA LEU A 667 -5.53 -4.96 21.93
C LEU A 667 -4.53 -6.12 21.87
N GLY A 668 -3.47 -6.00 21.05
CA GLY A 668 -2.41 -7.00 21.05
C GLY A 668 -1.72 -7.16 22.40
N ASN A 669 -1.44 -6.04 23.08
CA ASN A 669 -0.85 -6.07 24.40
C ASN A 669 -1.81 -6.63 25.47
N ILE A 670 -3.12 -6.31 25.41
CA ILE A 670 -4.12 -6.90 26.34
C ILE A 670 -4.21 -8.42 26.15
N MET A 671 -4.25 -8.91 24.90
CA MET A 671 -4.25 -10.36 24.63
C MET A 671 -3.01 -11.06 25.18
N ILE A 672 -1.84 -10.41 25.10
CA ILE A 672 -0.59 -10.95 25.65
C ILE A 672 -0.64 -10.99 27.18
N ILE A 673 -1.10 -9.93 27.82
CA ILE A 673 -1.23 -9.90 29.29
C ILE A 673 -2.24 -10.97 29.74
N GLU A 674 -3.37 -11.10 29.08
CA GLU A 674 -4.34 -12.16 29.38
C GLU A 674 -3.70 -13.54 29.27
N GLN A 675 -2.97 -13.81 28.20
CA GLN A 675 -2.25 -15.09 28.01
C GLN A 675 -1.20 -15.35 29.10
N LEU A 676 -0.49 -14.31 29.58
CA LEU A 676 0.57 -14.42 30.56
C LEU A 676 0.05 -14.55 31.97
N THR A 677 -1.02 -13.86 32.35
CA THR A 677 -1.52 -13.68 33.69
C THR A 677 -2.86 -14.37 33.96
N GLY A 678 -3.58 -14.79 32.91
CA GLY A 678 -4.95 -15.27 33.00
C GLY A 678 -5.98 -14.16 33.30
N LYS A 679 -5.58 -12.89 33.26
CA LYS A 679 -6.44 -11.75 33.63
C LYS A 679 -6.42 -10.68 32.53
N ILE A 680 -7.59 -10.13 32.25
CA ILE A 680 -7.74 -8.98 31.36
C ILE A 680 -7.61 -7.71 32.19
N PRO A 681 -6.71 -6.77 31.83
CA PRO A 681 -6.59 -5.50 32.55
C PRO A 681 -7.84 -4.64 32.36
N CYS A 682 -8.64 -4.50 33.42
CA CYS A 682 -10.00 -3.97 33.36
C CYS A 682 -10.07 -2.53 32.78
N VAL A 683 -9.23 -1.61 33.26
CA VAL A 683 -9.27 -0.20 32.83
C VAL A 683 -8.90 -0.01 31.36
N PRO A 684 -7.79 -0.55 30.83
CA PRO A 684 -7.49 -0.50 29.41
C PRO A 684 -8.56 -1.15 28.54
N TRP A 685 -9.14 -2.27 28.99
CA TRP A 685 -10.18 -2.99 28.27
C TRP A 685 -11.47 -2.16 28.10
N THR A 686 -12.02 -1.68 29.20
CA THR A 686 -13.27 -0.88 29.18
C THR A 686 -13.12 0.42 28.39
N SER A 687 -11.98 1.11 28.57
CA SER A 687 -11.69 2.34 27.83
C SER A 687 -11.50 2.09 26.33
N THR A 688 -10.93 0.94 25.95
CA THR A 688 -10.79 0.53 24.55
C THR A 688 -12.16 0.30 23.91
N LEU A 689 -13.06 -0.40 24.61
CA LEU A 689 -14.43 -0.63 24.12
C LEU A 689 -15.21 0.69 24.00
N SER A 690 -15.07 1.61 24.95
CA SER A 690 -15.69 2.94 24.90
C SER A 690 -15.19 3.74 23.69
N LYS A 691 -13.87 3.73 23.42
CA LYS A 691 -13.25 4.37 22.26
C LYS A 691 -13.81 3.79 20.94
N LEU A 692 -13.86 2.45 20.82
CA LEU A 692 -14.44 1.77 19.67
C LEU A 692 -15.90 2.14 19.44
N ASN A 693 -16.72 2.04 20.48
CA ASN A 693 -18.15 2.34 20.42
C ASN A 693 -18.40 3.79 19.98
N TYR A 694 -17.62 4.75 20.51
CA TYR A 694 -17.72 6.17 20.14
C TYR A 694 -17.44 6.38 18.64
N PHE A 695 -16.30 5.91 18.12
CA PHE A 695 -15.94 6.11 16.72
C PHE A 695 -16.93 5.42 15.77
N ILE A 696 -17.38 4.22 16.12
CA ILE A 696 -18.35 3.46 15.34
C ILE A 696 -19.70 4.17 15.31
N LYS A 697 -20.22 4.63 16.46
CA LYS A 697 -21.50 5.38 16.54
C LYS A 697 -21.45 6.68 15.73
N LYS A 698 -20.31 7.36 15.68
CA LYS A 698 -20.08 8.59 14.90
C LYS A 698 -19.72 8.34 13.45
N ASN A 699 -19.63 7.08 13.00
CA ASN A 699 -19.20 6.68 11.66
C ASN A 699 -17.80 7.21 11.28
N LEU A 700 -16.92 7.34 12.27
CA LEU A 700 -15.56 7.87 12.14
C LEU A 700 -14.53 6.73 11.96
N TRP A 701 -14.76 5.86 10.99
CA TRP A 701 -13.91 4.68 10.72
C TRP A 701 -12.45 5.01 10.41
N THR A 702 -12.19 6.15 9.77
CA THR A 702 -10.83 6.60 9.47
C THR A 702 -10.03 6.97 10.72
N ASN A 703 -10.69 7.15 11.87
CA ASN A 703 -10.03 7.39 13.14
C ASN A 703 -9.66 6.08 13.86
N LEU A 704 -10.15 4.94 13.34
CA LEU A 704 -9.76 3.60 13.77
C LEU A 704 -8.79 3.01 12.76
N GLU A 705 -7.51 2.99 13.08
CA GLU A 705 -6.45 2.45 12.22
C GLU A 705 -6.51 2.96 10.76
N ASN A 706 -6.83 4.22 10.57
CA ASN A 706 -7.07 4.84 9.27
C ASN A 706 -8.14 4.12 8.41
N GLY A 707 -9.05 3.37 9.04
CA GLY A 707 -10.03 2.55 8.33
C GLY A 707 -9.46 1.32 7.65
N ASN A 708 -8.21 0.94 7.99
CA ASN A 708 -7.54 -0.24 7.41
C ASN A 708 -8.34 -1.51 7.67
N PRO A 709 -8.71 -2.30 6.63
CA PRO A 709 -9.49 -3.51 6.82
C PRO A 709 -8.67 -4.70 7.37
N GLY A 710 -7.32 -4.67 7.31
CA GLY A 710 -6.43 -5.79 7.61
C GLY A 710 -6.57 -6.43 8.99
N PHE A 711 -5.88 -7.55 9.20
CA PHE A 711 -5.98 -8.32 10.46
C PHE A 711 -4.99 -7.82 11.52
N MET A 712 -3.69 -7.80 11.25
CA MET A 712 -2.72 -7.40 12.28
C MET A 712 -2.70 -5.90 12.55
N MET A 713 -3.04 -5.08 11.54
CA MET A 713 -2.95 -3.62 11.56
C MET A 713 -4.31 -2.92 11.37
N GLY A 714 -5.42 -3.64 11.42
CA GLY A 714 -6.70 -3.06 11.03
C GLY A 714 -7.92 -3.65 11.73
N LEU A 715 -9.07 -3.33 11.15
CA LEU A 715 -10.40 -3.55 11.75
C LEU A 715 -10.75 -5.04 11.91
N ALA A 716 -10.33 -5.92 11.01
CA ALA A 716 -10.59 -7.36 11.16
C ALA A 716 -9.92 -7.92 12.42
N GLY A 717 -8.67 -7.53 12.69
CA GLY A 717 -7.97 -7.93 13.90
C GLY A 717 -8.54 -7.30 15.17
N ILE A 718 -8.98 -6.04 15.11
CA ILE A 718 -9.69 -5.39 16.22
C ILE A 718 -10.96 -6.20 16.55
N GLY A 719 -11.78 -6.51 15.54
CA GLY A 719 -12.99 -7.31 15.74
C GLY A 719 -12.69 -8.71 16.32
N TYR A 720 -11.66 -9.37 15.81
CA TYR A 720 -11.21 -10.67 16.33
C TYR A 720 -10.76 -10.59 17.79
N ALA A 721 -9.91 -9.60 18.14
CA ALA A 721 -9.43 -9.41 19.50
C ALA A 721 -10.56 -9.12 20.49
N VAL A 722 -11.52 -8.31 20.09
CA VAL A 722 -12.68 -7.99 20.92
C VAL A 722 -13.54 -9.22 21.21
N LEU A 723 -13.74 -10.10 20.19
CA LEU A 723 -14.44 -11.39 20.39
C LEU A 723 -13.64 -12.35 21.28
N TYR A 724 -12.32 -12.38 21.11
CA TYR A 724 -11.44 -13.27 21.88
C TYR A 724 -11.37 -12.89 23.37
N LEU A 725 -11.31 -11.59 23.68
CA LEU A 725 -11.15 -11.08 25.04
C LEU A 725 -12.44 -11.06 25.85
N ASP A 726 -13.61 -11.06 25.22
CA ASP A 726 -14.88 -11.03 25.93
C ASP A 726 -15.27 -12.45 26.40
N GLU A 727 -15.46 -12.62 27.70
CA GLU A 727 -15.76 -13.92 28.33
C GLU A 727 -17.05 -14.57 27.77
N ASN A 728 -18.03 -13.76 27.34
CA ASN A 728 -19.30 -14.27 26.81
C ASN A 728 -19.17 -14.77 25.36
N THR A 729 -18.16 -14.33 24.64
CA THR A 729 -17.94 -14.67 23.21
C THR A 729 -16.72 -15.55 22.97
N LYS A 730 -15.87 -15.78 23.97
CA LYS A 730 -14.67 -16.60 23.89
C LYS A 730 -15.03 -18.08 23.75
N LYS A 731 -15.39 -18.49 22.52
CA LYS A 731 -15.77 -19.88 22.20
C LYS A 731 -14.75 -20.61 21.32
N PHE A 732 -13.60 -20.02 20.99
CA PHE A 732 -12.63 -20.54 20.00
C PHE A 732 -11.18 -20.37 20.43
#